data_b815003f6d0d4f6d6921271238d20fe8
#
_entry.id   b815003f6d0d4f6d6921271238d20fe8
#
_cell.length_a   1.000
_cell.length_b   1.000
_cell.length_c   1.000
_cell.angle_alpha   90.00
_cell.angle_beta   90.00
_cell.angle_gamma   90.00
#
_symmetry.space_group_name_H-M   'P 1'
#
loop_
_entity.id
_entity.type
_entity.pdbx_description
1 polymer ?
#
loop_
_entity_poly.entity_id
_entity_poly.type
_entity_poly.pdbx_seq_one_letter_code
_entity_poly.pdbx_strand_id
1 'polypeptide(L)'
;MIAATIAHELGVDVAKVEATIRLLDEGNTVPFIARYRKEITGGLDDTQLRTLEERLHYLRELEDRKQTILAAIEEQGKLTDELRALILECDSKARLEDLYLPFKKRRKTKADKAREAGIGAALEEIVDKPGADPEEIAARYVTEGYEDIKAVFDGARAILAADLSVDADLVGGLRDELAKEATAVVGVVEGMETDGAKYQDYFEFSQPAKDMPSHRVLAILRGEKEGILRMELDGGEDSLYESMVFDHAGYPHSEWLDNAVHRAWKTKLEVSAALDVRMRMSEKAEKDALAIFAVNLRDVLLAAPAGQKSVLGLDPGYRNGVKCATVDATGKVLATTIVYPHQPQNQWNKAVMELASIVAEHHVQLIAIGNGTASRETTKLAREVADMIGKAGGEKPVPVVVSESGASVYSASDLAAKEFPNMDVSLRGAVSIARRLQDPLAELVKIDPKSIGVGQYQHDVNQTELAHTLDAVVEDAVNSVGVDLNSASVPLLNRVAGITPTLAKNIVTYREEKGAFGARKDLLSVPRLGPKAYEQCAGFLRIRGGDNPLDASAVHPEAYSVVEDIAKSSGVGVQELIGNSRVLHKLNPADFATETFGVPTVKDILDELDKPGRDPRPDFHTATFKEGVESVSDLTPGMILEGTVTNVAAFGAFVDVGVHQDGLVHVSAMSHSFVSDPHDVVKNGDTVKVKVLDVDVPRKRISLTLRLDDEPGAGDKQRRGGADKRKTSQRDRRDAQDRRDGRGDRGRRGNRDQGSVGKRGARGNGGTGGSMADALRRAGFGK
;
A
#
# COMPACT_ATOMS: atom_id res chain seq x y z
N MET A 1 -11.96 -0.01 -29.30
CA MET A 1 -10.54 0.19 -28.95
C MET A 1 -10.32 -0.11 -27.46
N ILE A 2 -10.89 0.62 -26.50
CA ILE A 2 -10.70 0.42 -25.04
C ILE A 2 -10.90 -1.04 -24.61
N ALA A 3 -12.03 -1.67 -25.00
CA ALA A 3 -12.30 -3.05 -24.63
C ALA A 3 -11.27 -4.05 -25.16
N ALA A 4 -10.74 -3.82 -26.36
CA ALA A 4 -9.71 -4.69 -26.95
C ALA A 4 -8.36 -4.54 -26.22
N THR A 5 -7.99 -3.33 -25.80
CA THR A 5 -6.80 -3.07 -25.00
C THR A 5 -6.88 -3.79 -23.66
N ILE A 6 -7.98 -3.63 -22.92
CA ILE A 6 -8.19 -4.28 -21.61
C ILE A 6 -8.21 -5.81 -21.76
N ALA A 7 -8.86 -6.32 -22.81
CA ALA A 7 -8.91 -7.77 -23.09
C ALA A 7 -7.52 -8.36 -23.33
N HIS A 8 -6.66 -7.64 -24.06
CA HIS A 8 -5.27 -8.03 -24.28
C HIS A 8 -4.47 -8.01 -22.97
N GLU A 9 -4.61 -6.96 -22.15
CA GLU A 9 -3.91 -6.81 -20.86
C GLU A 9 -4.31 -7.92 -19.85
N LEU A 10 -5.59 -8.27 -19.81
CA LEU A 10 -6.11 -9.30 -18.91
C LEU A 10 -6.00 -10.73 -19.47
N GLY A 11 -5.64 -10.90 -20.75
CA GLY A 11 -5.59 -12.20 -21.40
C GLY A 11 -6.96 -12.86 -21.56
N VAL A 12 -8.04 -12.07 -21.76
CA VAL A 12 -9.42 -12.56 -21.85
C VAL A 12 -10.08 -12.16 -23.18
N ASP A 13 -11.24 -12.73 -23.48
CA ASP A 13 -11.99 -12.42 -24.69
C ASP A 13 -12.58 -11.00 -24.64
N VAL A 14 -12.49 -10.28 -25.76
CA VAL A 14 -13.02 -8.91 -25.92
C VAL A 14 -14.53 -8.84 -25.61
N ALA A 15 -15.29 -9.85 -26.02
CA ALA A 15 -16.74 -9.87 -25.79
C ALA A 15 -17.09 -9.91 -24.28
N LYS A 16 -16.27 -10.56 -23.46
CA LYS A 16 -16.43 -10.58 -22.00
C LYS A 16 -16.17 -9.20 -21.40
N VAL A 17 -15.11 -8.52 -21.87
CA VAL A 17 -14.79 -7.16 -21.42
C VAL A 17 -15.89 -6.18 -21.82
N GLU A 18 -16.40 -6.25 -23.06
CA GLU A 18 -17.50 -5.39 -23.50
C GLU A 18 -18.78 -5.62 -22.69
N ALA A 19 -19.10 -6.88 -22.37
CA ALA A 19 -20.23 -7.21 -21.54
C ALA A 19 -20.06 -6.66 -20.09
N THR A 20 -18.85 -6.77 -19.54
CA THR A 20 -18.54 -6.23 -18.21
C THR A 20 -18.61 -4.70 -18.20
N ILE A 21 -18.07 -4.02 -19.22
CA ILE A 21 -18.16 -2.55 -19.34
C ILE A 21 -19.62 -2.10 -19.36
N ARG A 22 -20.50 -2.80 -20.11
CA ARG A 22 -21.94 -2.48 -20.12
C ARG A 22 -22.56 -2.60 -18.72
N LEU A 23 -22.24 -3.68 -17.98
CA LEU A 23 -22.75 -3.85 -16.61
C LEU A 23 -22.28 -2.72 -15.68
N LEU A 24 -21.01 -2.32 -15.77
CA LEU A 24 -20.47 -1.19 -15.00
C LEU A 24 -21.14 0.14 -15.38
N ASP A 25 -21.34 0.39 -16.67
CA ASP A 25 -22.01 1.59 -17.17
C ASP A 25 -23.49 1.66 -16.78
N GLU A 26 -24.14 0.52 -16.62
CA GLU A 26 -25.47 0.39 -16.04
C GLU A 26 -25.47 0.67 -14.53
N GLY A 27 -24.30 0.82 -13.89
CA GLY A 27 -24.11 1.11 -12.47
C GLY A 27 -24.23 -0.12 -11.58
N ASN A 28 -23.91 -1.30 -12.10
CA ASN A 28 -23.72 -2.48 -11.27
C ASN A 28 -22.37 -2.39 -10.55
N THR A 29 -22.32 -2.85 -9.31
CA THR A 29 -21.09 -2.86 -8.50
C THR A 29 -20.23 -4.07 -8.82
N VAL A 30 -18.90 -3.95 -8.62
CA VAL A 30 -17.97 -5.05 -8.87
C VAL A 30 -18.32 -6.31 -8.06
N PRO A 31 -18.61 -6.24 -6.74
CA PRO A 31 -19.00 -7.44 -5.99
C PRO A 31 -20.25 -8.13 -6.53
N PHE A 32 -21.25 -7.36 -6.99
CA PHE A 32 -22.46 -7.92 -7.59
C PHE A 32 -22.17 -8.62 -8.93
N ILE A 33 -21.37 -8.00 -9.79
CA ILE A 33 -20.96 -8.58 -11.08
C ILE A 33 -20.19 -9.88 -10.85
N ALA A 34 -19.18 -9.85 -9.97
CA ALA A 34 -18.32 -10.99 -9.66
C ALA A 34 -19.13 -12.21 -9.19
N ARG A 35 -20.16 -11.99 -8.39
CA ARG A 35 -20.90 -13.07 -7.75
C ARG A 35 -22.13 -13.52 -8.54
N TYR A 36 -22.87 -12.58 -9.14
CA TYR A 36 -24.21 -12.86 -9.69
C TYR A 36 -24.35 -12.65 -11.21
N ARG A 37 -23.27 -12.30 -11.92
CA ARG A 37 -23.26 -12.08 -13.37
C ARG A 37 -22.14 -12.85 -14.08
N LYS A 38 -21.72 -13.99 -13.52
CA LYS A 38 -20.61 -14.82 -14.01
C LYS A 38 -20.79 -15.28 -15.45
N GLU A 39 -21.99 -15.62 -15.85
CA GLU A 39 -22.30 -16.06 -17.21
C GLU A 39 -22.05 -14.95 -18.23
N ILE A 40 -22.41 -13.72 -17.89
CA ILE A 40 -22.27 -12.55 -18.77
C ILE A 40 -20.80 -12.18 -18.92
N THR A 41 -20.04 -12.21 -17.81
CA THR A 41 -18.62 -11.86 -17.79
C THR A 41 -17.70 -13.02 -18.19
N GLY A 42 -18.27 -14.24 -18.32
CA GLY A 42 -17.53 -15.47 -18.57
C GLY A 42 -16.60 -15.86 -17.41
N GLY A 43 -17.01 -15.53 -16.17
CA GLY A 43 -16.36 -15.94 -14.94
C GLY A 43 -15.16 -15.12 -14.54
N LEU A 44 -15.10 -13.83 -14.90
CA LEU A 44 -14.09 -12.91 -14.36
C LEU A 44 -14.23 -12.84 -12.84
N ASP A 45 -13.11 -12.97 -12.14
CA ASP A 45 -13.09 -12.82 -10.69
C ASP A 45 -13.06 -11.35 -10.23
N ASP A 46 -13.19 -11.13 -8.93
CA ASP A 46 -13.19 -9.80 -8.31
C ASP A 46 -11.92 -9.01 -8.61
N THR A 47 -10.75 -9.66 -8.60
CA THR A 47 -9.47 -9.02 -8.91
C THR A 47 -9.40 -8.58 -10.38
N GLN A 48 -9.82 -9.44 -11.30
CA GLN A 48 -9.87 -9.11 -12.72
C GLN A 48 -10.88 -7.99 -12.99
N LEU A 49 -12.02 -7.99 -12.33
CA LEU A 49 -13.06 -6.95 -12.46
C LEU A 49 -12.60 -5.60 -11.89
N ARG A 50 -11.89 -5.56 -10.77
CA ARG A 50 -11.28 -4.33 -10.24
C ARG A 50 -10.20 -3.80 -11.18
N THR A 51 -9.33 -4.66 -11.68
CA THR A 51 -8.32 -4.26 -12.67
C THR A 51 -8.99 -3.70 -13.93
N LEU A 52 -10.07 -4.32 -14.40
CA LEU A 52 -10.84 -3.84 -15.55
C LEU A 52 -11.45 -2.45 -15.26
N GLU A 53 -12.06 -2.25 -14.10
CA GLU A 53 -12.65 -0.98 -13.69
C GLU A 53 -11.60 0.15 -13.65
N GLU A 54 -10.44 -0.09 -13.04
CA GLU A 54 -9.32 0.87 -13.01
C GLU A 54 -8.79 1.19 -14.40
N ARG A 55 -8.57 0.15 -15.23
CA ARG A 55 -8.08 0.35 -16.61
C ARG A 55 -9.09 1.06 -17.49
N LEU A 56 -10.37 0.77 -17.32
CA LEU A 56 -11.46 1.45 -18.03
C LEU A 56 -11.47 2.95 -17.71
N HIS A 57 -11.32 3.29 -16.44
CA HIS A 57 -11.24 4.68 -16.00
C HIS A 57 -10.02 5.39 -16.62
N TYR A 58 -8.83 4.78 -16.50
CA TYR A 58 -7.60 5.31 -17.07
C TYR A 58 -7.68 5.53 -18.59
N LEU A 59 -8.18 4.54 -19.33
CA LEU A 59 -8.26 4.62 -20.78
C LEU A 59 -9.32 5.63 -21.26
N ARG A 60 -10.41 5.81 -20.51
CA ARG A 60 -11.41 6.87 -20.76
C ARG A 60 -10.80 8.25 -20.54
N GLU A 61 -10.07 8.45 -19.45
CA GLU A 61 -9.35 9.70 -19.22
C GLU A 61 -8.28 9.98 -20.26
N LEU A 62 -7.57 8.94 -20.72
CA LEU A 62 -6.59 9.08 -21.81
C LEU A 62 -7.28 9.52 -23.10
N GLU A 63 -8.42 8.93 -23.46
CA GLU A 63 -9.16 9.31 -24.66
C GLU A 63 -9.73 10.73 -24.58
N ASP A 64 -10.29 11.14 -23.44
CA ASP A 64 -10.74 12.52 -23.22
C ASP A 64 -9.56 13.51 -23.31
N ARG A 65 -8.38 13.11 -22.82
CA ARG A 65 -7.17 13.92 -22.92
C ARG A 65 -6.70 14.05 -24.36
N LYS A 66 -6.74 12.96 -25.17
CA LYS A 66 -6.44 13.01 -26.61
C LYS A 66 -7.33 14.01 -27.33
N GLN A 67 -8.64 13.96 -27.11
CA GLN A 67 -9.57 14.90 -27.72
C GLN A 67 -9.28 16.35 -27.33
N THR A 68 -8.97 16.60 -26.06
CA THR A 68 -8.59 17.92 -25.56
C THR A 68 -7.34 18.46 -26.26
N ILE A 69 -6.32 17.60 -26.43
CA ILE A 69 -5.06 17.95 -27.08
C ILE A 69 -5.26 18.20 -28.58
N LEU A 70 -6.00 17.32 -29.27
CA LEU A 70 -6.31 17.50 -30.68
C LEU A 70 -7.01 18.85 -30.94
N ALA A 71 -8.01 19.19 -30.15
CA ALA A 71 -8.72 20.47 -30.26
C ALA A 71 -7.78 21.66 -30.00
N ALA A 72 -6.88 21.56 -29.02
CA ALA A 72 -5.93 22.63 -28.68
C ALA A 72 -4.85 22.86 -29.77
N ILE A 73 -4.44 21.80 -30.49
CA ILE A 73 -3.48 21.92 -31.61
C ILE A 73 -4.18 22.41 -32.84
N GLU A 74 -5.42 21.97 -33.09
CA GLU A 74 -6.25 22.42 -34.20
C GLU A 74 -6.57 23.92 -34.11
N GLU A 75 -6.90 24.43 -32.91
CA GLU A 75 -7.09 25.88 -32.65
C GLU A 75 -5.84 26.69 -33.00
N GLN A 76 -4.65 26.11 -32.91
CA GLN A 76 -3.39 26.72 -33.30
C GLN A 76 -3.10 26.63 -34.82
N GLY A 77 -3.92 25.89 -35.56
CA GLY A 77 -3.70 25.65 -36.99
C GLY A 77 -2.48 24.79 -37.32
N LYS A 78 -2.03 23.96 -36.36
CA LYS A 78 -0.79 23.16 -36.45
C LYS A 78 -1.05 21.65 -36.48
N LEU A 79 -2.29 21.20 -36.52
CA LEU A 79 -2.62 19.79 -36.55
C LEU A 79 -2.47 19.24 -37.96
N THR A 80 -1.51 18.34 -38.19
CA THR A 80 -1.32 17.57 -39.42
C THR A 80 -2.00 16.21 -39.31
N ASP A 81 -2.25 15.53 -40.42
CA ASP A 81 -2.86 14.20 -40.44
C ASP A 81 -1.94 13.16 -39.77
N GLU A 82 -0.63 13.28 -39.91
CA GLU A 82 0.36 12.41 -39.28
C GLU A 82 0.36 12.59 -37.77
N LEU A 83 0.35 13.84 -37.29
CA LEU A 83 0.30 14.12 -35.83
C LEU A 83 -1.02 13.65 -35.24
N ARG A 84 -2.13 13.82 -35.93
CA ARG A 84 -3.43 13.30 -35.53
C ARG A 84 -3.38 11.77 -35.35
N ALA A 85 -2.78 11.05 -36.31
CA ALA A 85 -2.63 9.60 -36.24
C ALA A 85 -1.78 9.18 -35.03
N LEU A 86 -0.62 9.81 -34.83
CA LEU A 86 0.27 9.55 -33.69
C LEU A 86 -0.43 9.78 -32.34
N ILE A 87 -1.21 10.86 -32.19
CA ILE A 87 -1.97 11.15 -30.96
C ILE A 87 -3.05 10.10 -30.73
N LEU A 88 -3.78 9.69 -31.78
CA LEU A 88 -4.82 8.68 -31.65
C LEU A 88 -4.28 7.28 -31.29
N GLU A 89 -3.09 6.94 -31.79
CA GLU A 89 -2.42 5.67 -31.52
C GLU A 89 -1.75 5.61 -30.13
N CYS A 90 -1.59 6.75 -29.42
CA CYS A 90 -0.97 6.73 -28.09
C CYS A 90 -1.69 5.79 -27.12
N ASP A 91 -0.92 4.97 -26.43
CA ASP A 91 -1.35 4.03 -25.40
C ASP A 91 -1.11 4.52 -23.95
N SER A 92 -0.36 5.62 -23.80
CA SER A 92 0.02 6.16 -22.50
C SER A 92 -0.09 7.69 -22.44
N LYS A 93 -0.43 8.20 -21.23
CA LYS A 93 -0.46 9.65 -20.96
C LYS A 93 0.91 10.29 -21.16
N ALA A 94 2.01 9.59 -20.80
CA ALA A 94 3.36 10.11 -20.95
C ALA A 94 3.69 10.40 -22.41
N ARG A 95 3.51 9.42 -23.29
CA ARG A 95 3.74 9.60 -24.75
C ARG A 95 2.84 10.69 -25.34
N LEU A 96 1.58 10.74 -24.90
CA LEU A 96 0.63 11.77 -25.34
C LEU A 96 1.10 13.19 -24.93
N GLU A 97 1.59 13.35 -23.71
CA GLU A 97 2.12 14.65 -23.24
C GLU A 97 3.43 15.05 -23.94
N ASP A 98 4.28 14.08 -24.30
CA ASP A 98 5.50 14.32 -25.10
C ASP A 98 5.12 14.88 -26.48
N LEU A 99 4.15 14.28 -27.18
CA LEU A 99 3.65 14.78 -28.46
C LEU A 99 3.00 16.17 -28.36
N TYR A 100 2.38 16.49 -27.23
CA TYR A 100 1.77 17.79 -26.99
C TYR A 100 2.75 18.88 -26.56
N LEU A 101 3.92 18.51 -26.05
CA LEU A 101 4.90 19.43 -25.49
C LEU A 101 5.27 20.62 -26.40
N PRO A 102 5.48 20.45 -27.73
CA PRO A 102 5.77 21.55 -28.65
C PRO A 102 4.65 22.59 -28.78
N PHE A 103 3.40 22.20 -28.49
CA PHE A 103 2.21 23.01 -28.68
C PHE A 103 1.69 23.67 -27.40
N LYS A 104 2.28 23.34 -26.23
CA LYS A 104 1.91 23.95 -24.96
C LYS A 104 2.23 25.44 -24.95
N LYS A 105 1.25 26.29 -24.63
CA LYS A 105 1.43 27.72 -24.45
C LYS A 105 2.42 27.96 -23.28
N ARG A 106 3.58 28.55 -23.57
CA ARG A 106 4.63 28.83 -22.58
C ARG A 106 5.15 30.28 -22.71
N ARG A 107 5.85 30.77 -21.70
CA ARG A 107 6.56 32.05 -21.78
C ARG A 107 7.68 31.95 -22.81
N LYS A 108 7.95 33.06 -23.53
CA LYS A 108 9.06 33.12 -24.47
C LYS A 108 10.38 32.73 -23.80
N THR A 109 11.05 31.75 -24.38
CA THR A 109 12.34 31.24 -23.95
C THR A 109 13.49 32.01 -24.56
N LYS A 110 14.75 31.69 -24.18
CA LYS A 110 15.95 32.23 -24.86
C LYS A 110 15.98 31.76 -26.33
N ALA A 111 15.55 30.52 -26.60
CA ALA A 111 15.46 29.97 -27.92
C ALA A 111 14.47 30.74 -28.80
N ASP A 112 13.29 31.08 -28.27
CA ASP A 112 12.27 31.83 -29.01
C ASP A 112 12.79 33.24 -29.41
N LYS A 113 13.48 33.90 -28.46
CA LYS A 113 14.11 35.20 -28.72
C LYS A 113 15.21 35.11 -29.78
N ALA A 114 16.02 34.05 -29.72
CA ALA A 114 17.07 33.82 -30.71
C ALA A 114 16.49 33.56 -32.12
N ARG A 115 15.39 32.80 -32.24
CA ARG A 115 14.68 32.61 -33.50
C ARG A 115 14.10 33.90 -34.04
N GLU A 116 13.47 34.71 -33.20
CA GLU A 116 12.95 36.01 -33.59
C GLU A 116 14.05 36.99 -34.09
N ALA A 117 15.26 36.85 -33.57
CA ALA A 117 16.43 37.61 -34.01
C ALA A 117 17.13 37.03 -35.26
N GLY A 118 16.59 35.91 -35.82
CA GLY A 118 17.17 35.30 -37.04
C GLY A 118 18.35 34.36 -36.81
N ILE A 119 18.68 34.03 -35.56
CA ILE A 119 19.82 33.16 -35.19
C ILE A 119 19.59 31.70 -35.65
N GLY A 120 18.33 31.30 -35.91
CA GLY A 120 18.01 29.96 -36.43
C GLY A 120 18.76 29.66 -37.76
N ALA A 121 18.86 30.65 -38.65
CA ALA A 121 19.60 30.50 -39.93
C ALA A 121 21.10 30.28 -39.70
N ALA A 122 21.69 30.84 -38.64
CA ALA A 122 23.08 30.56 -38.27
C ALA A 122 23.28 29.09 -37.85
N LEU A 123 22.34 28.55 -37.08
CA LEU A 123 22.36 27.14 -36.67
C LEU A 123 22.24 26.20 -37.89
N GLU A 124 21.26 26.48 -38.77
CA GLU A 124 21.08 25.70 -40.03
C GLU A 124 22.35 25.70 -40.90
N GLU A 125 22.98 26.88 -41.08
CA GLU A 125 24.20 26.97 -41.86
C GLU A 125 25.40 26.26 -41.22
N ILE A 126 25.51 26.24 -39.86
CA ILE A 126 26.54 25.50 -39.14
C ILE A 126 26.33 23.99 -39.32
N VAL A 127 25.11 23.52 -39.30
CA VAL A 127 24.75 22.10 -39.48
C VAL A 127 25.02 21.67 -40.92
N ASP A 128 24.61 22.49 -41.91
CA ASP A 128 24.74 22.16 -43.32
C ASP A 128 26.18 22.20 -43.83
N LYS A 129 27.06 22.97 -43.16
CA LYS A 129 28.45 23.19 -43.60
C LYS A 129 29.46 22.81 -42.48
N PRO A 130 29.57 21.54 -42.14
CA PRO A 130 30.41 21.10 -41.00
C PRO A 130 31.91 21.34 -41.18
N GLY A 131 32.36 21.58 -42.40
CA GLY A 131 33.77 21.92 -42.73
C GLY A 131 34.07 23.41 -42.79
N ALA A 132 33.08 24.30 -42.65
CA ALA A 132 33.27 25.74 -42.59
C ALA A 132 33.64 26.18 -41.17
N ASP A 133 34.33 27.34 -41.06
CA ASP A 133 34.61 27.94 -39.75
C ASP A 133 33.31 28.45 -39.12
N PRO A 134 32.89 27.90 -37.99
CA PRO A 134 31.66 28.34 -37.31
C PRO A 134 31.69 29.81 -36.89
N GLU A 135 32.85 30.35 -36.56
CA GLU A 135 33.01 31.76 -36.19
C GLU A 135 32.76 32.71 -37.40
N GLU A 136 33.23 32.32 -38.61
CA GLU A 136 32.94 33.07 -39.83
C GLU A 136 31.44 33.02 -40.17
N ILE A 137 30.78 31.89 -39.91
CA ILE A 137 29.33 31.79 -40.07
C ILE A 137 28.64 32.72 -39.05
N ALA A 138 28.92 32.56 -37.74
CA ALA A 138 28.27 33.33 -36.68
C ALA A 138 28.46 34.85 -36.84
N ALA A 139 29.63 35.29 -37.30
CA ALA A 139 29.91 36.72 -37.52
C ALA A 139 28.92 37.39 -38.49
N ARG A 140 28.32 36.66 -39.43
CA ARG A 140 27.33 37.16 -40.38
C ARG A 140 25.93 37.37 -39.77
N TYR A 141 25.66 36.76 -38.65
CA TYR A 141 24.37 36.78 -37.96
C TYR A 141 24.38 37.65 -36.70
N VAL A 142 25.45 38.42 -36.48
CA VAL A 142 25.50 39.43 -35.41
C VAL A 142 24.41 40.47 -35.62
N THR A 143 23.54 40.68 -34.65
CA THR A 143 22.37 41.54 -34.76
C THR A 143 22.01 42.15 -33.40
N GLU A 144 21.02 43.06 -33.36
CA GLU A 144 20.53 43.62 -32.09
C GLU A 144 20.11 42.58 -31.09
N GLY A 145 20.64 42.66 -29.87
CA GLY A 145 20.44 41.66 -28.81
C GLY A 145 21.36 40.42 -28.88
N TYR A 146 22.16 40.28 -30.00
CA TYR A 146 23.21 39.30 -30.22
C TYR A 146 24.41 39.97 -30.85
N GLU A 147 25.06 40.80 -30.06
CA GLU A 147 26.01 41.83 -30.54
C GLU A 147 27.44 41.28 -30.80
N ASP A 148 27.69 40.02 -30.46
CA ASP A 148 28.97 39.34 -30.71
C ASP A 148 28.76 37.86 -31.09
N ILE A 149 29.82 37.24 -31.65
CA ILE A 149 29.86 35.85 -32.06
C ILE A 149 29.43 34.90 -30.92
N LYS A 150 29.84 35.20 -29.68
CA LYS A 150 29.50 34.38 -28.53
C LYS A 150 28.00 34.42 -28.26
N ALA A 151 27.36 35.59 -28.35
CA ALA A 151 25.91 35.71 -28.17
C ALA A 151 25.16 34.96 -29.28
N VAL A 152 25.62 35.00 -30.52
CA VAL A 152 25.07 34.21 -31.64
C VAL A 152 25.17 32.70 -31.33
N PHE A 153 26.33 32.22 -30.90
CA PHE A 153 26.52 30.82 -30.52
C PHE A 153 25.66 30.39 -29.34
N ASP A 154 25.51 31.23 -28.31
CA ASP A 154 24.64 30.95 -27.17
C ASP A 154 23.16 30.91 -27.60
N GLY A 155 22.76 31.76 -28.54
CA GLY A 155 21.46 31.72 -29.20
C GLY A 155 21.22 30.44 -29.98
N ALA A 156 22.18 30.07 -30.87
CA ALA A 156 22.12 28.85 -31.67
C ALA A 156 22.07 27.60 -30.82
N ARG A 157 22.90 27.50 -29.76
CA ARG A 157 22.85 26.39 -28.78
C ARG A 157 21.52 26.32 -28.03
N ALA A 158 20.93 27.50 -27.68
CA ALA A 158 19.63 27.53 -27.03
C ALA A 158 18.51 27.02 -27.94
N ILE A 159 18.57 27.33 -29.24
CA ILE A 159 17.64 26.83 -30.26
C ILE A 159 17.79 25.32 -30.39
N LEU A 160 19.02 24.81 -30.64
CA LEU A 160 19.32 23.38 -30.76
C LEU A 160 18.80 22.59 -29.54
N ALA A 161 19.16 23.02 -28.32
CA ALA A 161 18.72 22.36 -27.11
C ALA A 161 17.20 22.42 -26.90
N ALA A 162 16.53 23.47 -27.41
CA ALA A 162 15.07 23.58 -27.32
C ALA A 162 14.39 22.63 -28.33
N ASP A 163 14.91 22.50 -29.54
CA ASP A 163 14.37 21.62 -30.58
C ASP A 163 14.51 20.15 -30.18
N LEU A 164 15.70 19.73 -29.74
CA LEU A 164 15.95 18.40 -29.25
C LEU A 164 15.06 18.05 -28.02
N SER A 165 14.80 19.03 -27.14
CA SER A 165 14.00 18.78 -25.90
C SER A 165 12.50 18.65 -26.14
N VAL A 166 11.99 18.92 -27.31
CA VAL A 166 10.57 18.77 -27.69
C VAL A 166 10.33 17.65 -28.70
N ASP A 167 11.40 17.01 -29.15
CA ASP A 167 11.30 15.85 -30.02
C ASP A 167 10.89 14.62 -29.22
N ALA A 168 9.66 14.19 -29.42
CA ALA A 168 9.04 13.16 -28.59
C ALA A 168 9.69 11.78 -28.76
N ASP A 169 10.23 11.45 -29.94
CA ASP A 169 10.89 10.18 -30.23
C ASP A 169 12.28 10.14 -29.60
N LEU A 170 13.04 11.22 -29.77
CA LEU A 170 14.36 11.38 -29.15
C LEU A 170 14.25 11.33 -27.61
N VAL A 171 13.39 12.17 -27.02
CA VAL A 171 13.21 12.26 -25.57
C VAL A 171 12.74 10.93 -25.01
N GLY A 172 11.82 10.24 -25.70
CA GLY A 172 11.36 8.90 -25.33
C GLY A 172 12.50 7.88 -25.32
N GLY A 173 13.30 7.84 -26.41
CA GLY A 173 14.45 6.93 -26.54
C GLY A 173 15.52 7.17 -25.48
N LEU A 174 15.90 8.43 -25.25
CA LEU A 174 16.88 8.80 -24.20
C LEU A 174 16.42 8.41 -22.79
N ARG A 175 15.13 8.62 -22.49
CA ARG A 175 14.50 8.22 -21.21
C ARG A 175 14.53 6.72 -21.02
N ASP A 176 14.17 5.97 -22.04
CA ASP A 176 14.11 4.51 -21.96
C ASP A 176 15.52 3.90 -21.83
N GLU A 177 16.51 4.47 -22.50
CA GLU A 177 17.90 4.06 -22.35
C GLU A 177 18.44 4.41 -20.96
N LEU A 178 18.19 5.63 -20.46
CA LEU A 178 18.57 6.01 -19.10
C LEU A 178 17.90 5.09 -18.05
N ALA A 179 16.65 4.70 -18.24
CA ALA A 179 15.97 3.78 -17.35
C ALA A 179 16.62 2.39 -17.29
N LYS A 180 17.27 1.94 -18.39
CA LYS A 180 17.99 0.66 -18.43
C LYS A 180 19.37 0.75 -17.80
N GLU A 181 20.11 1.84 -18.06
CA GLU A 181 21.53 1.96 -17.72
C GLU A 181 21.76 2.66 -16.38
N ALA A 182 20.82 3.52 -15.95
CA ALA A 182 21.03 4.34 -14.77
C ALA A 182 21.22 3.53 -13.49
N THR A 183 22.19 3.99 -12.71
CA THR A 183 22.44 3.57 -11.34
C THR A 183 21.99 4.67 -10.39
N ALA A 184 21.10 4.33 -9.46
CA ALA A 184 20.73 5.24 -8.38
C ALA A 184 21.87 5.31 -7.36
N VAL A 185 22.43 6.48 -7.19
CA VAL A 185 23.47 6.79 -6.21
C VAL A 185 22.84 7.65 -5.12
N VAL A 186 22.90 7.16 -3.88
CA VAL A 186 22.26 7.82 -2.74
C VAL A 186 23.34 8.14 -1.70
N GLY A 187 23.30 9.36 -1.19
CA GLY A 187 24.17 9.86 -0.15
C GLY A 187 23.41 10.61 0.94
N VAL A 188 24.03 10.74 2.10
CA VAL A 188 23.52 11.59 3.17
C VAL A 188 23.82 13.05 2.85
N VAL A 189 22.88 13.95 3.19
CA VAL A 189 23.13 15.41 3.13
C VAL A 189 24.12 15.78 4.24
N GLU A 190 25.13 16.58 3.91
CA GLU A 190 26.21 16.97 4.84
C GLU A 190 25.62 17.57 6.14
N GLY A 191 26.05 17.04 7.28
CA GLY A 191 25.59 17.45 8.61
C GLY A 191 24.32 16.77 9.11
N MET A 192 23.68 15.89 8.31
CA MET A 192 22.44 15.19 8.68
C MET A 192 22.67 13.74 9.17
N GLU A 193 23.91 13.33 9.40
CA GLU A 193 24.28 11.95 9.75
C GLU A 193 23.65 11.50 11.07
N THR A 194 23.59 12.41 12.06
CA THR A 194 23.02 12.11 13.39
C THR A 194 21.51 12.03 13.35
N ASP A 195 20.85 13.02 12.73
CA ASP A 195 19.39 13.08 12.63
C ASP A 195 18.86 12.01 11.69
N GLY A 196 19.68 11.62 10.69
CA GLY A 196 19.41 10.60 9.70
C GLY A 196 19.73 9.17 10.09
N ALA A 197 20.07 8.86 11.34
CA ALA A 197 20.53 7.53 11.77
C ALA A 197 19.63 6.37 11.31
N LYS A 198 18.31 6.59 11.20
CA LYS A 198 17.37 5.59 10.69
C LYS A 198 17.56 5.24 9.20
N TYR A 199 18.25 6.10 8.43
CA TYR A 199 18.58 5.91 7.01
C TYR A 199 20.05 5.51 6.79
N GLN A 200 20.79 5.12 7.83
CA GLN A 200 22.23 4.81 7.74
C GLN A 200 22.57 3.79 6.65
N ASP A 201 21.68 2.86 6.36
CA ASP A 201 21.86 1.85 5.30
C ASP A 201 21.89 2.48 3.89
N TYR A 202 21.50 3.75 3.73
CA TYR A 202 21.46 4.51 2.47
C TYR A 202 22.47 5.66 2.40
N PHE A 203 23.34 5.85 3.40
CA PHE A 203 24.31 6.96 3.41
C PHE A 203 25.38 6.85 2.33
N GLU A 204 25.74 5.63 1.96
CA GLU A 204 26.66 5.28 0.85
C GLU A 204 26.04 4.12 0.07
N PHE A 205 24.96 4.39 -0.67
CA PHE A 205 24.19 3.37 -1.35
C PHE A 205 24.22 3.56 -2.86
N SER A 206 24.41 2.46 -3.60
CA SER A 206 24.38 2.46 -5.06
C SER A 206 23.78 1.16 -5.56
N GLN A 207 22.81 1.26 -6.47
CA GLN A 207 22.14 0.11 -7.09
C GLN A 207 21.58 0.50 -8.47
N PRO A 208 21.60 -0.41 -9.50
CA PRO A 208 20.92 -0.17 -10.75
C PRO A 208 19.45 0.19 -10.52
N ALA A 209 18.98 1.28 -11.13
CA ALA A 209 17.65 1.81 -10.89
C ALA A 209 16.54 0.81 -11.25
N LYS A 210 16.72 0.05 -12.35
CA LYS A 210 15.80 -1.00 -12.81
C LYS A 210 15.60 -2.16 -11.81
N ASP A 211 16.61 -2.43 -10.99
CA ASP A 211 16.62 -3.55 -10.02
C ASP A 211 16.29 -3.10 -8.59
N MET A 212 15.91 -1.82 -8.41
CA MET A 212 15.65 -1.28 -7.08
C MET A 212 14.26 -1.70 -6.58
N PRO A 213 14.17 -2.43 -5.45
CA PRO A 213 12.90 -2.82 -4.87
C PRO A 213 12.07 -1.61 -4.43
N SER A 214 10.76 -1.66 -4.59
CA SER A 214 9.81 -0.58 -4.32
C SER A 214 9.91 -0.01 -2.90
N HIS A 215 10.10 -0.87 -1.89
CA HIS A 215 10.27 -0.41 -0.50
C HIS A 215 11.55 0.42 -0.28
N ARG A 216 12.63 0.18 -1.06
CA ARG A 216 13.85 1.00 -1.01
C ARG A 216 13.65 2.34 -1.69
N VAL A 217 12.95 2.35 -2.83
CA VAL A 217 12.58 3.59 -3.52
C VAL A 217 11.79 4.49 -2.56
N LEU A 218 10.74 3.97 -1.91
CA LEU A 218 9.94 4.73 -0.94
C LEU A 218 10.74 5.18 0.28
N ALA A 219 11.66 4.35 0.79
CA ALA A 219 12.53 4.73 1.90
C ALA A 219 13.44 5.92 1.54
N ILE A 220 14.04 5.88 0.35
CA ILE A 220 14.94 6.92 -0.15
C ILE A 220 14.15 8.21 -0.41
N LEU A 221 13.00 8.13 -1.09
CA LEU A 221 12.15 9.29 -1.35
C LEU A 221 11.67 9.97 -0.05
N ARG A 222 11.34 9.17 0.99
CA ARG A 222 11.04 9.71 2.33
C ARG A 222 12.25 10.41 2.93
N GLY A 223 13.44 9.81 2.83
CA GLY A 223 14.67 10.42 3.32
C GLY A 223 15.01 11.74 2.62
N GLU A 224 14.74 11.86 1.31
CA GLU A 224 14.87 13.10 0.56
C GLU A 224 13.82 14.14 1.00
N LYS A 225 12.57 13.74 1.18
CA LYS A 225 11.49 14.60 1.66
C LYS A 225 11.78 15.17 3.06
N GLU A 226 12.45 14.38 3.89
CA GLU A 226 12.92 14.81 5.22
C GLU A 226 14.22 15.64 5.16
N GLY A 227 14.82 15.80 3.97
CA GLY A 227 16.07 16.54 3.78
C GLY A 227 17.32 15.85 4.29
N ILE A 228 17.27 14.51 4.47
CA ILE A 228 18.35 13.70 5.03
C ILE A 228 19.17 13.02 3.92
N LEU A 229 18.50 12.50 2.90
CA LEU A 229 19.13 11.82 1.78
C LEU A 229 19.08 12.68 0.52
N ARG A 230 19.98 12.36 -0.42
CA ARG A 230 19.97 12.85 -1.79
C ARG A 230 20.19 11.68 -2.72
N MET A 231 19.34 11.52 -3.73
CA MET A 231 19.48 10.51 -4.77
C MET A 231 19.76 11.16 -6.12
N GLU A 232 20.79 10.69 -6.80
CA GLU A 232 21.12 11.03 -8.18
C GLU A 232 21.03 9.77 -9.04
N LEU A 233 20.69 9.95 -10.31
CA LEU A 233 20.72 8.90 -11.32
C LEU A 233 21.98 9.09 -12.16
N ASP A 234 22.94 8.18 -12.02
CA ASP A 234 24.14 8.13 -12.85
C ASP A 234 23.83 7.27 -14.07
N GLY A 235 23.75 7.91 -15.24
CA GLY A 235 23.47 7.26 -16.52
C GLY A 235 24.71 6.60 -17.16
N GLY A 236 25.88 6.70 -16.57
CA GLY A 236 27.13 6.19 -17.13
C GLY A 236 27.79 7.19 -18.08
N GLU A 237 28.26 6.73 -19.24
CA GLU A 237 29.01 7.58 -20.17
C GLU A 237 28.10 8.46 -21.04
N ASP A 238 28.32 9.77 -21.00
CA ASP A 238 27.57 10.77 -21.80
C ASP A 238 27.59 10.47 -23.29
N SER A 239 28.73 9.92 -23.80
CA SER A 239 28.92 9.57 -25.20
C SER A 239 27.84 8.65 -25.79
N LEU A 240 27.25 7.78 -24.96
CA LEU A 240 26.14 6.91 -25.37
C LEU A 240 24.92 7.76 -25.81
N TYR A 241 24.51 8.70 -24.95
CA TYR A 241 23.34 9.54 -25.20
C TYR A 241 23.58 10.58 -26.26
N GLU A 242 24.79 11.14 -26.35
CA GLU A 242 25.20 12.04 -27.40
C GLU A 242 25.13 11.36 -28.79
N SER A 243 25.60 10.11 -28.90
CA SER A 243 25.47 9.32 -30.10
C SER A 243 24.02 9.12 -30.51
N MET A 244 23.12 8.85 -29.56
CA MET A 244 21.68 8.74 -29.84
C MET A 244 21.10 10.04 -30.39
N VAL A 245 21.55 11.20 -29.88
CA VAL A 245 21.14 12.52 -30.43
C VAL A 245 21.64 12.71 -31.86
N PHE A 246 22.92 12.40 -32.12
CA PHE A 246 23.50 12.53 -33.47
C PHE A 246 22.80 11.62 -34.48
N ASP A 247 22.59 10.36 -34.13
CA ASP A 247 21.93 9.36 -34.98
C ASP A 247 20.49 9.77 -35.29
N HIS A 248 19.75 10.26 -34.29
CA HIS A 248 18.35 10.67 -34.44
C HIS A 248 18.22 11.95 -35.28
N ALA A 249 19.03 12.96 -34.97
CA ALA A 249 18.97 14.25 -35.65
C ALA A 249 19.65 14.24 -37.04
N GLY A 250 20.46 13.22 -37.33
CA GLY A 250 21.25 13.14 -38.56
C GLY A 250 22.31 14.24 -38.65
N TYR A 251 22.81 14.74 -37.51
CA TYR A 251 23.80 15.80 -37.50
C TYR A 251 25.18 15.29 -37.91
N PRO A 252 25.96 16.09 -38.68
CA PRO A 252 27.34 15.79 -38.95
C PRO A 252 28.21 16.11 -37.70
N HIS A 253 29.28 15.33 -37.51
CA HIS A 253 30.23 15.63 -36.43
C HIS A 253 31.10 16.83 -36.77
N SER A 254 31.16 17.79 -35.88
CA SER A 254 32.10 18.93 -35.90
C SER A 254 32.34 19.37 -34.45
N GLU A 255 33.50 19.99 -34.17
CA GLU A 255 33.85 20.44 -32.83
C GLU A 255 32.77 21.32 -32.20
N TRP A 256 32.15 22.20 -32.93
CA TRP A 256 31.07 23.07 -32.45
C TRP A 256 29.79 22.28 -32.12
N LEU A 257 29.37 21.38 -33.02
CA LEU A 257 28.15 20.57 -32.86
C LEU A 257 28.32 19.55 -31.73
N ASP A 258 29.49 18.90 -31.63
CA ASP A 258 29.79 17.96 -30.54
C ASP A 258 29.65 18.67 -29.18
N ASN A 259 30.23 19.89 -29.06
CA ASN A 259 30.09 20.69 -27.84
C ASN A 259 28.65 21.18 -27.61
N ALA A 260 27.92 21.53 -28.65
CA ALA A 260 26.53 22.00 -28.55
C ALA A 260 25.58 20.87 -28.12
N VAL A 261 25.75 19.65 -28.66
CA VAL A 261 24.99 18.45 -28.28
C VAL A 261 25.32 18.03 -26.84
N HIS A 262 26.62 17.97 -26.51
CA HIS A 262 27.05 17.70 -25.12
C HIS A 262 26.37 18.67 -24.11
N ARG A 263 26.39 19.96 -24.44
CA ARG A 263 25.75 20.97 -23.58
C ARG A 263 24.22 20.83 -23.54
N ALA A 264 23.57 20.48 -24.66
CA ALA A 264 22.12 20.21 -24.67
C ALA A 264 21.77 18.99 -23.81
N TRP A 265 22.57 17.92 -23.91
CA TRP A 265 22.45 16.73 -23.08
C TRP A 265 22.55 17.10 -21.59
N LYS A 266 23.66 17.64 -21.14
CA LYS A 266 23.92 17.95 -19.73
C LYS A 266 22.96 18.97 -19.12
N THR A 267 22.50 19.95 -19.88
CA THR A 267 21.70 21.06 -19.30
C THR A 267 20.19 20.89 -19.43
N LYS A 268 19.72 20.00 -20.33
CA LYS A 268 18.28 19.81 -20.57
C LYS A 268 17.84 18.36 -20.67
N LEU A 269 18.42 17.60 -21.59
CA LEU A 269 17.92 16.27 -21.91
C LEU A 269 18.14 15.28 -20.77
N GLU A 270 19.33 15.23 -20.20
CA GLU A 270 19.67 14.41 -19.03
C GLU A 270 18.78 14.75 -17.82
N VAL A 271 18.63 16.05 -17.53
CA VAL A 271 17.82 16.52 -16.40
C VAL A 271 16.36 16.11 -16.57
N SER A 272 15.81 16.26 -17.77
CA SER A 272 14.44 15.87 -18.07
C SER A 272 14.27 14.35 -18.02
N ALA A 273 15.17 13.59 -18.64
CA ALA A 273 15.14 12.13 -18.65
C ALA A 273 15.28 11.55 -17.22
N ALA A 274 16.19 12.10 -16.41
CA ALA A 274 16.39 11.67 -15.02
C ALA A 274 15.14 11.95 -14.17
N LEU A 275 14.50 13.09 -14.35
CA LEU A 275 13.24 13.42 -13.65
C LEU A 275 12.14 12.41 -14.01
N ASP A 276 11.98 12.13 -15.30
CA ASP A 276 10.96 11.19 -15.78
C ASP A 276 11.22 9.75 -15.28
N VAL A 277 12.48 9.29 -15.29
CA VAL A 277 12.85 7.98 -14.74
C VAL A 277 12.55 7.92 -13.24
N ARG A 278 12.87 8.98 -12.48
CA ARG A 278 12.53 9.08 -11.05
C ARG A 278 11.02 9.02 -10.82
N MET A 279 10.23 9.73 -11.62
CA MET A 279 8.76 9.69 -11.54
C MET A 279 8.22 8.28 -11.80
N ARG A 280 8.69 7.59 -12.86
CA ARG A 280 8.32 6.20 -13.15
C ARG A 280 8.69 5.23 -12.00
N MET A 281 9.87 5.42 -11.39
CA MET A 281 10.29 4.64 -10.21
C MET A 281 9.36 4.87 -9.03
N SER A 282 8.96 6.14 -8.77
CA SER A 282 8.01 6.49 -7.70
C SER A 282 6.64 5.88 -7.95
N GLU A 283 6.07 6.08 -9.13
CA GLU A 283 4.76 5.55 -9.52
C GLU A 283 4.68 4.02 -9.39
N LYS A 284 5.72 3.32 -9.87
CA LYS A 284 5.83 1.87 -9.71
C LYS A 284 5.88 1.48 -8.23
N ALA A 285 6.70 2.16 -7.44
CA ALA A 285 6.87 1.86 -6.02
C ALA A 285 5.60 2.14 -5.21
N GLU A 286 4.86 3.20 -5.55
CA GLU A 286 3.57 3.51 -4.96
C GLU A 286 2.52 2.45 -5.31
N LYS A 287 2.43 2.04 -6.58
CA LYS A 287 1.51 1.00 -7.03
C LYS A 287 1.76 -0.34 -6.32
N ASP A 288 3.02 -0.76 -6.23
CA ASP A 288 3.40 -1.99 -5.53
C ASP A 288 3.06 -1.90 -4.02
N ALA A 289 3.25 -0.73 -3.41
CA ALA A 289 2.90 -0.51 -2.00
C ALA A 289 1.38 -0.56 -1.77
N LEU A 290 0.59 0.07 -2.65
CA LEU A 290 -0.87 0.05 -2.57
C LEU A 290 -1.43 -1.38 -2.66
N ALA A 291 -0.86 -2.22 -3.53
CA ALA A 291 -1.23 -3.63 -3.64
C ALA A 291 -0.99 -4.38 -2.31
N ILE A 292 0.16 -4.17 -1.66
CA ILE A 292 0.47 -4.76 -0.35
C ILE A 292 -0.48 -4.24 0.73
N PHE A 293 -0.78 -2.93 0.74
CA PHE A 293 -1.70 -2.35 1.73
C PHE A 293 -3.12 -2.90 1.56
N ALA A 294 -3.56 -3.15 0.33
CA ALA A 294 -4.83 -3.78 0.04
C ALA A 294 -4.92 -5.19 0.65
N VAL A 295 -3.89 -6.02 0.46
CA VAL A 295 -3.84 -7.37 1.03
C VAL A 295 -3.81 -7.32 2.55
N ASN A 296 -2.95 -6.47 3.15
CA ASN A 296 -2.86 -6.32 4.60
C ASN A 296 -4.19 -5.85 5.22
N LEU A 297 -4.89 -4.90 4.58
CA LEU A 297 -6.20 -4.47 5.06
C LEU A 297 -7.22 -5.61 4.99
N ARG A 298 -7.25 -6.36 3.88
CA ARG A 298 -8.13 -7.51 3.71
C ARG A 298 -7.93 -8.54 4.81
N ASP A 299 -6.67 -8.88 5.14
CA ASP A 299 -6.34 -9.82 6.20
C ASP A 299 -6.83 -9.34 7.56
N VAL A 300 -6.65 -8.05 7.89
CA VAL A 300 -7.14 -7.46 9.14
C VAL A 300 -8.67 -7.47 9.22
N LEU A 301 -9.36 -7.16 8.14
CA LEU A 301 -10.83 -7.16 8.08
C LEU A 301 -11.41 -8.57 8.16
N LEU A 302 -10.77 -9.54 7.52
CA LEU A 302 -11.19 -10.94 7.48
C LEU A 302 -10.53 -11.80 8.56
N ALA A 303 -9.92 -11.19 9.59
CA ALA A 303 -9.38 -11.92 10.74
C ALA A 303 -10.50 -12.68 11.48
N ALA A 304 -10.11 -13.79 12.12
CA ALA A 304 -11.03 -14.71 12.82
C ALA A 304 -11.86 -14.00 13.89
N PRO A 305 -13.19 -13.98 13.80
CA PRO A 305 -14.05 -13.43 14.84
C PRO A 305 -14.15 -14.38 16.04
N ALA A 306 -14.01 -13.86 17.27
CA ALA A 306 -14.23 -14.65 18.48
C ALA A 306 -15.73 -14.95 18.71
N GLY A 307 -16.61 -14.28 17.97
CA GLY A 307 -18.05 -14.49 18.00
C GLY A 307 -18.75 -13.89 19.24
N GLN A 308 -19.93 -14.41 19.55
CA GLN A 308 -20.81 -13.90 20.60
C GLN A 308 -20.32 -14.33 21.99
N LYS A 309 -19.32 -13.62 22.52
CA LYS A 309 -18.74 -13.83 23.86
C LYS A 309 -18.73 -12.53 24.63
N SER A 310 -18.82 -12.60 25.97
CA SER A 310 -18.58 -11.44 26.84
C SER A 310 -17.09 -11.10 26.87
N VAL A 311 -16.74 -9.84 26.61
CA VAL A 311 -15.35 -9.39 26.42
C VAL A 311 -15.07 -8.18 27.31
N LEU A 312 -13.94 -8.22 28.04
CA LEU A 312 -13.34 -7.05 28.68
C LEU A 312 -12.27 -6.46 27.74
N GLY A 313 -12.48 -5.27 27.21
CA GLY A 313 -11.50 -4.53 26.43
C GLY A 313 -10.62 -3.65 27.31
N LEU A 314 -9.31 -3.75 27.10
CA LEU A 314 -8.29 -2.96 27.78
C LEU A 314 -7.55 -2.11 26.75
N ASP A 315 -7.63 -0.78 26.88
CA ASP A 315 -6.83 0.19 26.10
C ASP A 315 -5.65 0.63 26.98
N PRO A 316 -4.42 0.13 26.69
CA PRO A 316 -3.26 0.32 27.55
C PRO A 316 -2.80 1.77 27.64
N GLY A 317 -2.25 2.19 28.79
CA GLY A 317 -1.64 3.50 28.95
C GLY A 317 -0.90 3.65 30.28
N TYR A 318 0.27 4.32 30.27
CA TYR A 318 1.03 4.56 31.50
C TYR A 318 0.44 5.70 32.33
N ARG A 319 0.43 6.93 31.83
CA ARG A 319 0.04 8.13 32.60
C ARG A 319 -1.47 8.22 32.84
N ASN A 320 -2.24 7.93 31.80
CA ASN A 320 -3.69 8.09 31.80
C ASN A 320 -4.43 6.83 32.29
N GLY A 321 -3.66 5.82 32.76
CA GLY A 321 -4.20 4.54 33.19
C GLY A 321 -4.63 3.65 32.01
N VAL A 322 -5.04 2.43 32.35
CA VAL A 322 -5.64 1.47 31.42
C VAL A 322 -7.14 1.70 31.43
N LYS A 323 -7.69 2.08 30.26
CA LYS A 323 -9.14 2.27 30.09
C LYS A 323 -9.76 0.91 29.85
N CYS A 324 -10.83 0.62 30.53
CA CYS A 324 -11.48 -0.67 30.53
C CYS A 324 -12.95 -0.54 30.15
N ALA A 325 -13.43 -1.42 29.28
CA ALA A 325 -14.83 -1.50 28.91
C ALA A 325 -15.25 -2.96 28.77
N THR A 326 -16.33 -3.35 29.44
CA THR A 326 -16.89 -4.68 29.32
C THR A 326 -18.10 -4.66 28.41
N VAL A 327 -18.13 -5.57 27.44
CA VAL A 327 -19.27 -5.76 26.55
C VAL A 327 -19.86 -7.15 26.68
N ASP A 328 -21.18 -7.26 26.53
CA ASP A 328 -21.86 -8.56 26.48
C ASP A 328 -21.67 -9.27 25.14
N ALA A 329 -22.25 -10.45 24.98
CA ALA A 329 -22.20 -11.24 23.74
C ALA A 329 -22.77 -10.51 22.49
N THR A 330 -23.55 -9.46 22.67
CA THR A 330 -24.12 -8.64 21.59
C THR A 330 -23.32 -7.37 21.28
N GLY A 331 -22.25 -7.13 22.05
CA GLY A 331 -21.42 -5.92 21.95
C GLY A 331 -21.99 -4.72 22.72
N LYS A 332 -23.06 -4.89 23.54
CA LYS A 332 -23.59 -3.84 24.41
C LYS A 332 -22.66 -3.61 25.59
N VAL A 333 -22.36 -2.35 25.90
CA VAL A 333 -21.51 -1.97 27.03
C VAL A 333 -22.25 -2.25 28.34
N LEU A 334 -21.59 -2.99 29.23
CA LEU A 334 -22.09 -3.34 30.58
C LEU A 334 -21.43 -2.47 31.65
N ALA A 335 -20.11 -2.29 31.60
CA ALA A 335 -19.34 -1.54 32.57
C ALA A 335 -18.16 -0.84 31.94
N THR A 336 -17.71 0.26 32.53
CA THR A 336 -16.48 0.98 32.13
C THR A 336 -15.75 1.46 33.38
N THR A 337 -14.41 1.40 33.36
CA THR A 337 -13.55 1.92 34.42
C THR A 337 -12.18 2.32 33.90
N ILE A 338 -11.38 3.00 34.72
CA ILE A 338 -9.97 3.28 34.45
C ILE A 338 -9.16 2.78 35.66
N VAL A 339 -8.23 1.88 35.42
CA VAL A 339 -7.31 1.37 36.42
C VAL A 339 -5.90 1.89 36.23
N TYR A 340 -5.13 2.01 37.28
CA TYR A 340 -3.79 2.61 37.25
C TYR A 340 -2.72 1.65 37.78
N PRO A 341 -2.48 0.52 37.07
CA PRO A 341 -1.51 -0.49 37.55
C PRO A 341 -0.06 -0.03 37.38
N HIS A 342 0.22 0.86 36.42
CA HIS A 342 1.57 1.26 35.99
C HIS A 342 2.04 2.56 36.66
N GLN A 343 3.33 2.89 36.44
CA GLN A 343 3.87 4.18 36.87
C GLN A 343 3.12 5.37 36.21
N PRO A 344 2.94 6.47 36.91
CA PRO A 344 3.48 6.80 38.21
C PRO A 344 2.63 6.31 39.42
N GLN A 345 1.37 5.85 39.20
CA GLN A 345 0.45 5.53 40.29
C GLN A 345 0.72 4.17 40.95
N ASN A 346 1.23 3.16 40.25
CA ASN A 346 1.61 1.83 40.72
C ASN A 346 0.54 1.11 41.59
N GLN A 347 -0.75 1.20 41.22
CA GLN A 347 -1.85 0.59 41.95
C GLN A 347 -2.17 -0.82 41.44
N TRP A 348 -1.14 -1.67 41.28
CA TRP A 348 -1.26 -3.00 40.67
C TRP A 348 -2.31 -3.87 41.33
N ASN A 349 -2.18 -4.14 42.63
CA ASN A 349 -3.11 -5.02 43.37
C ASN A 349 -4.55 -4.51 43.33
N LYS A 350 -4.74 -3.18 43.42
CA LYS A 350 -6.06 -2.57 43.32
C LYS A 350 -6.67 -2.82 41.94
N ALA A 351 -5.87 -2.64 40.87
CA ALA A 351 -6.31 -2.89 39.51
C ALA A 351 -6.69 -4.37 39.27
N VAL A 352 -5.88 -5.32 39.81
CA VAL A 352 -6.19 -6.76 39.71
C VAL A 352 -7.53 -7.07 40.39
N MET A 353 -7.75 -6.57 41.61
CA MET A 353 -9.00 -6.82 42.36
C MET A 353 -10.22 -6.22 41.68
N GLU A 354 -10.10 -4.99 41.18
CA GLU A 354 -11.19 -4.29 40.49
C GLU A 354 -11.58 -5.00 39.19
N LEU A 355 -10.59 -5.38 38.37
CA LEU A 355 -10.84 -6.10 37.12
C LEU A 355 -11.36 -7.53 37.39
N ALA A 356 -10.85 -8.23 38.42
CA ALA A 356 -11.36 -9.54 38.79
C ALA A 356 -12.84 -9.48 39.24
N SER A 357 -13.24 -8.42 39.94
CA SER A 357 -14.64 -8.22 40.30
C SER A 357 -15.53 -8.03 39.07
N ILE A 358 -15.10 -7.19 38.11
CA ILE A 358 -15.83 -6.95 36.85
C ILE A 358 -15.95 -8.25 36.03
N VAL A 359 -14.84 -8.99 35.90
CA VAL A 359 -14.81 -10.28 35.18
C VAL A 359 -15.80 -11.28 35.79
N ALA A 360 -15.85 -11.41 37.12
CA ALA A 360 -16.76 -12.31 37.82
C ALA A 360 -18.22 -11.86 37.68
N GLU A 361 -18.51 -10.58 37.86
CA GLU A 361 -19.87 -10.01 37.80
C GLU A 361 -20.50 -10.18 36.41
N HIS A 362 -19.71 -9.96 35.34
CA HIS A 362 -20.22 -9.97 33.97
C HIS A 362 -19.88 -11.25 33.19
N HIS A 363 -19.40 -12.30 33.88
CA HIS A 363 -19.04 -13.59 33.28
C HIS A 363 -18.18 -13.43 32.01
N VAL A 364 -17.11 -12.62 32.10
CA VAL A 364 -16.22 -12.32 30.99
C VAL A 364 -15.46 -13.57 30.57
N GLN A 365 -15.53 -13.91 29.29
CA GLN A 365 -14.87 -15.08 28.69
C GLN A 365 -13.54 -14.73 28.03
N LEU A 366 -13.39 -13.51 27.52
CA LEU A 366 -12.19 -13.03 26.85
C LEU A 366 -11.75 -11.67 27.39
N ILE A 367 -10.43 -11.42 27.42
CA ILE A 367 -9.86 -10.12 27.75
C ILE A 367 -9.10 -9.63 26.52
N ALA A 368 -9.65 -8.65 25.81
CA ALA A 368 -9.03 -8.02 24.64
C ALA A 368 -8.07 -6.93 25.11
N ILE A 369 -6.82 -6.95 24.66
CA ILE A 369 -5.78 -6.01 25.08
C ILE A 369 -5.24 -5.30 23.82
N GLY A 370 -5.31 -3.98 23.77
CA GLY A 370 -4.72 -3.19 22.70
C GLY A 370 -3.21 -3.42 22.60
N ASN A 371 -2.67 -3.44 21.37
CA ASN A 371 -1.25 -3.70 21.12
C ASN A 371 -0.35 -2.45 21.19
N GLY A 372 -0.83 -1.34 21.73
CA GLY A 372 -0.07 -0.09 21.84
C GLY A 372 0.85 -0.02 23.07
N THR A 373 1.15 1.22 23.46
CA THR A 373 2.05 1.51 24.59
C THR A 373 1.56 0.88 25.88
N ALA A 374 2.40 0.17 26.63
CA ALA A 374 2.08 -0.60 27.87
C ALA A 374 1.23 -1.86 27.65
N SER A 375 1.12 -2.35 26.42
CA SER A 375 0.36 -3.57 26.10
C SER A 375 0.81 -4.79 26.89
N ARG A 376 2.11 -4.95 27.13
CA ARG A 376 2.68 -6.13 27.84
C ARG A 376 2.41 -6.13 29.31
N GLU A 377 2.62 -4.99 29.95
CA GLU A 377 2.33 -4.82 31.35
C GLU A 377 0.84 -5.04 31.58
N THR A 378 0.01 -4.56 30.64
CA THR A 378 -1.43 -4.80 30.65
C THR A 378 -1.76 -6.28 30.37
N THR A 379 -0.99 -6.96 29.53
CA THR A 379 -1.13 -8.42 29.31
C THR A 379 -0.78 -9.22 30.56
N LYS A 380 0.26 -8.82 31.33
CA LYS A 380 0.56 -9.43 32.64
C LYS A 380 -0.58 -9.24 33.62
N LEU A 381 -1.12 -8.01 33.69
CA LEU A 381 -2.29 -7.71 34.52
C LEU A 381 -3.48 -8.60 34.14
N ALA A 382 -3.79 -8.74 32.87
CA ALA A 382 -4.88 -9.57 32.38
C ALA A 382 -4.69 -11.07 32.72
N ARG A 383 -3.45 -11.57 32.59
CA ARG A 383 -3.12 -12.95 32.98
C ARG A 383 -3.31 -13.19 34.47
N GLU A 384 -2.87 -12.26 35.35
CA GLU A 384 -3.03 -12.36 36.79
C GLU A 384 -4.50 -12.33 37.21
N VAL A 385 -5.31 -11.46 36.54
CA VAL A 385 -6.77 -11.45 36.72
C VAL A 385 -7.38 -12.80 36.33
N ALA A 386 -7.00 -13.33 35.14
CA ALA A 386 -7.48 -14.62 34.66
C ALA A 386 -7.11 -15.78 35.62
N ASP A 387 -5.88 -15.80 36.14
CA ASP A 387 -5.41 -16.80 37.09
C ASP A 387 -6.12 -16.71 38.42
N MET A 388 -6.44 -15.50 38.88
CA MET A 388 -7.21 -15.28 40.13
C MET A 388 -8.61 -15.85 40.00
N ILE A 389 -9.31 -15.61 38.89
CA ILE A 389 -10.65 -16.16 38.61
C ILE A 389 -10.59 -17.69 38.54
N GLY A 390 -9.62 -18.27 37.83
CA GLY A 390 -9.43 -19.72 37.73
C GLY A 390 -9.17 -20.38 39.11
N LYS A 391 -8.32 -19.76 39.96
CA LYS A 391 -8.05 -20.22 41.33
C LYS A 391 -9.27 -20.13 42.25
N ALA A 392 -10.16 -19.16 42.00
CA ALA A 392 -11.42 -19.03 42.71
C ALA A 392 -12.52 -20.01 42.23
N GLY A 393 -12.22 -20.86 41.23
CA GLY A 393 -13.16 -21.86 40.70
C GLY A 393 -14.10 -21.31 39.61
N GLY A 394 -13.89 -20.09 39.15
CA GLY A 394 -14.60 -19.50 38.00
C GLY A 394 -14.02 -19.95 36.64
N GLU A 395 -14.75 -19.71 35.59
CA GLU A 395 -14.25 -19.90 34.21
C GLU A 395 -13.11 -18.90 33.95
N LYS A 396 -11.91 -19.42 33.68
CA LYS A 396 -10.72 -18.60 33.43
C LYS A 396 -10.84 -17.87 32.08
N PRO A 397 -10.93 -16.51 32.03
CA PRO A 397 -10.98 -15.79 30.79
C PRO A 397 -9.65 -15.90 30.06
N VAL A 398 -9.70 -15.83 28.70
CA VAL A 398 -8.50 -15.91 27.85
C VAL A 398 -8.07 -14.51 27.47
N PRO A 399 -6.85 -14.05 27.84
CA PRO A 399 -6.28 -12.80 27.35
C PRO A 399 -5.84 -12.90 25.87
N VAL A 400 -6.24 -11.93 25.06
CA VAL A 400 -5.94 -11.86 23.62
C VAL A 400 -5.46 -10.46 23.28
N VAL A 401 -4.30 -10.34 22.62
CA VAL A 401 -3.82 -9.06 22.11
C VAL A 401 -4.53 -8.75 20.78
N VAL A 402 -5.05 -7.54 20.67
CA VAL A 402 -5.84 -7.06 19.53
C VAL A 402 -5.21 -5.77 18.98
N SER A 403 -5.18 -5.62 17.68
CA SER A 403 -4.72 -4.36 17.06
C SER A 403 -5.63 -3.19 17.51
N GLU A 404 -5.04 -2.14 18.08
CA GLU A 404 -5.76 -0.90 18.44
C GLU A 404 -5.71 0.15 17.32
N SER A 405 -5.16 -0.19 16.16
CA SER A 405 -5.01 0.71 15.02
C SER A 405 -6.34 1.41 14.68
N GLY A 406 -6.34 2.74 14.61
CA GLY A 406 -7.53 3.55 14.37
C GLY A 406 -8.54 3.64 15.53
N ALA A 407 -8.34 2.97 16.68
CA ALA A 407 -9.27 3.04 17.82
C ALA A 407 -9.40 4.46 18.39
N SER A 408 -8.29 5.21 18.42
CA SER A 408 -8.30 6.63 18.83
C SER A 408 -9.07 7.51 17.84
N VAL A 409 -8.98 7.24 16.55
CA VAL A 409 -9.73 7.95 15.50
C VAL A 409 -11.22 7.68 15.66
N TYR A 410 -11.60 6.41 15.85
CA TYR A 410 -12.99 6.05 16.14
C TYR A 410 -13.51 6.76 17.39
N SER A 411 -12.77 6.73 18.51
CA SER A 411 -13.21 7.32 19.78
C SER A 411 -13.53 8.81 19.69
N ALA A 412 -12.80 9.55 18.85
CA ALA A 412 -12.99 10.98 18.57
C ALA A 412 -14.02 11.28 17.46
N SER A 413 -14.54 10.26 16.78
CA SER A 413 -15.45 10.44 15.64
C SER A 413 -16.87 10.86 16.07
N ASP A 414 -17.58 11.54 15.15
CA ASP A 414 -19.00 11.86 15.30
C ASP A 414 -19.87 10.60 15.46
N LEU A 415 -19.46 9.49 14.85
CA LEU A 415 -20.13 8.21 14.94
C LEU A 415 -20.08 7.71 16.39
N ALA A 416 -18.88 7.65 16.99
CA ALA A 416 -18.72 7.22 18.38
C ALA A 416 -19.39 8.17 19.36
N ALA A 417 -19.44 9.48 19.06
CA ALA A 417 -20.15 10.47 19.88
C ALA A 417 -21.69 10.22 19.88
N LYS A 418 -22.24 9.80 18.75
CA LYS A 418 -23.67 9.43 18.64
C LYS A 418 -23.97 8.08 19.28
N GLU A 419 -23.05 7.11 19.14
CA GLU A 419 -23.20 5.78 19.71
C GLU A 419 -23.09 5.82 21.24
N PHE A 420 -22.23 6.71 21.78
CA PHE A 420 -21.98 6.86 23.22
C PHE A 420 -22.02 8.32 23.67
N PRO A 421 -23.20 8.96 23.66
CA PRO A 421 -23.32 10.39 23.95
C PRO A 421 -22.93 10.77 25.38
N ASN A 422 -23.05 9.84 26.34
CA ASN A 422 -22.76 10.06 27.76
C ASN A 422 -21.45 9.41 28.25
N MET A 423 -20.65 8.83 27.31
CA MET A 423 -19.40 8.16 27.63
C MET A 423 -18.22 9.09 27.34
N ASP A 424 -17.25 9.13 28.26
CA ASP A 424 -15.99 9.84 28.05
C ASP A 424 -15.27 9.32 26.78
N VAL A 425 -14.73 10.25 26.00
CA VAL A 425 -14.04 9.94 24.74
C VAL A 425 -12.94 8.90 24.94
N SER A 426 -12.20 8.98 26.06
CA SER A 426 -11.09 8.06 26.35
C SER A 426 -11.51 6.61 26.53
N LEU A 427 -12.75 6.35 26.95
CA LEU A 427 -13.28 5.00 27.18
C LEU A 427 -13.81 4.31 25.93
N ARG A 428 -14.19 5.09 24.90
CA ARG A 428 -14.76 4.56 23.65
C ARG A 428 -13.77 3.68 22.89
N GLY A 429 -12.46 3.96 23.03
CA GLY A 429 -11.39 3.13 22.46
C GLY A 429 -11.39 1.71 23.02
N ALA A 430 -11.54 1.55 24.34
CA ALA A 430 -11.63 0.25 24.99
C ALA A 430 -12.87 -0.56 24.55
N VAL A 431 -14.00 0.11 24.30
CA VAL A 431 -15.20 -0.54 23.70
C VAL A 431 -14.88 -1.07 22.30
N SER A 432 -14.23 -0.25 21.47
CA SER A 432 -13.84 -0.66 20.11
C SER A 432 -12.90 -1.86 20.15
N ILE A 433 -11.90 -1.88 21.04
CA ILE A 433 -10.96 -3.00 21.23
C ILE A 433 -11.72 -4.29 21.61
N ALA A 434 -12.68 -4.20 22.53
CA ALA A 434 -13.51 -5.36 22.92
C ALA A 434 -14.32 -5.91 21.72
N ARG A 435 -15.00 -5.03 20.99
CA ARG A 435 -15.85 -5.42 19.87
C ARG A 435 -15.08 -5.93 18.66
N ARG A 436 -13.85 -5.43 18.43
CA ARG A 436 -12.96 -5.98 17.39
C ARG A 436 -12.61 -7.44 17.60
N LEU A 437 -12.49 -7.86 18.86
CA LEU A 437 -12.28 -9.26 19.16
C LEU A 437 -13.52 -10.10 18.85
N GLN A 438 -14.73 -9.56 19.10
CA GLN A 438 -15.99 -10.23 18.76
C GLN A 438 -16.14 -10.36 17.23
N ASP A 439 -16.03 -9.27 16.49
CA ASP A 439 -16.07 -9.24 15.02
C ASP A 439 -15.21 -8.07 14.48
N PRO A 440 -14.01 -8.36 13.95
CA PRO A 440 -13.12 -7.36 13.40
C PRO A 440 -13.77 -6.54 12.29
N LEU A 441 -14.43 -7.19 11.33
CA LEU A 441 -15.05 -6.54 10.18
C LEU A 441 -16.14 -5.56 10.59
N ALA A 442 -17.07 -6.01 11.45
CA ALA A 442 -18.21 -5.20 11.90
C ALA A 442 -17.79 -3.93 12.65
N GLU A 443 -16.64 -3.95 13.32
CA GLU A 443 -16.11 -2.81 14.06
C GLU A 443 -15.22 -1.92 13.19
N LEU A 444 -14.31 -2.50 12.40
CA LEU A 444 -13.34 -1.75 11.60
C LEU A 444 -13.98 -0.94 10.46
N VAL A 445 -15.13 -1.35 9.93
CA VAL A 445 -15.88 -0.57 8.93
C VAL A 445 -16.37 0.79 9.44
N LYS A 446 -16.35 1.02 10.76
CA LYS A 446 -16.68 2.29 11.40
C LYS A 446 -15.56 3.32 11.31
N ILE A 447 -14.36 2.92 10.88
CA ILE A 447 -13.14 3.71 10.83
C ILE A 447 -12.81 4.01 9.37
N ASP A 448 -12.30 5.21 9.11
CA ASP A 448 -11.71 5.50 7.79
C ASP A 448 -10.57 4.52 7.51
N PRO A 449 -10.61 3.75 6.43
CA PRO A 449 -9.59 2.73 6.13
C PRO A 449 -8.16 3.27 6.14
N LYS A 450 -7.95 4.53 5.77
CA LYS A 450 -6.64 5.18 5.85
C LYS A 450 -6.11 5.36 7.28
N SER A 451 -6.99 5.28 8.27
CA SER A 451 -6.60 5.34 9.68
C SER A 451 -6.24 3.98 10.27
N ILE A 452 -6.41 2.90 9.51
CA ILE A 452 -5.96 1.56 9.85
C ILE A 452 -4.51 1.43 9.36
N GLY A 453 -3.57 1.10 10.26
CA GLY A 453 -2.17 0.91 9.90
C GLY A 453 -1.98 -0.39 9.12
N VAL A 454 -1.73 -0.29 7.82
CA VAL A 454 -1.57 -1.43 6.90
C VAL A 454 -0.20 -1.50 6.24
N GLY A 455 0.68 -0.52 6.52
CA GLY A 455 2.05 -0.56 6.02
C GLY A 455 2.89 0.65 6.40
N GLN A 456 4.22 0.46 6.33
CA GLN A 456 5.20 1.43 6.81
C GLN A 456 5.19 2.75 6.03
N TYR A 457 4.88 2.71 4.73
CA TYR A 457 4.92 3.87 3.81
C TYR A 457 3.54 4.40 3.43
N GLN A 458 2.50 4.06 4.19
CA GLN A 458 1.12 4.42 3.92
C GLN A 458 0.89 5.94 3.75
N HIS A 459 1.67 6.77 4.46
CA HIS A 459 1.56 8.23 4.39
C HIS A 459 2.43 8.88 3.30
N ASP A 460 3.23 8.09 2.57
CA ASP A 460 4.14 8.59 1.53
C ASP A 460 3.63 8.37 0.11
N VAL A 461 2.60 7.53 -0.06
CA VAL A 461 1.95 7.27 -1.35
C VAL A 461 0.84 8.28 -1.65
N ASN A 462 0.34 8.29 -2.88
CA ASN A 462 -0.79 9.11 -3.28
C ASN A 462 -2.04 8.81 -2.42
N GLN A 463 -2.50 9.79 -1.64
CA GLN A 463 -3.58 9.62 -0.67
C GLN A 463 -4.96 9.43 -1.30
N THR A 464 -5.16 9.86 -2.55
CA THR A 464 -6.41 9.65 -3.29
C THR A 464 -6.50 8.21 -3.77
N GLU A 465 -5.44 7.70 -4.38
CA GLU A 465 -5.37 6.30 -4.82
C GLU A 465 -5.42 5.34 -3.62
N LEU A 466 -4.71 5.67 -2.54
CA LEU A 466 -4.81 4.91 -1.29
C LEU A 466 -6.27 4.82 -0.80
N ALA A 467 -7.00 5.94 -0.78
CA ALA A 467 -8.39 5.93 -0.35
C ALA A 467 -9.24 5.01 -1.24
N HIS A 468 -9.14 5.14 -2.56
CA HIS A 468 -9.87 4.30 -3.51
C HIS A 468 -9.56 2.81 -3.33
N THR A 469 -8.27 2.46 -3.26
CA THR A 469 -7.83 1.07 -3.09
C THR A 469 -8.37 0.47 -1.79
N LEU A 470 -8.22 1.19 -0.67
CA LEU A 470 -8.67 0.68 0.63
C LEU A 470 -10.20 0.62 0.76
N ASP A 471 -10.94 1.57 0.16
CA ASP A 471 -12.40 1.54 0.14
C ASP A 471 -12.93 0.34 -0.67
N ALA A 472 -12.31 0.01 -1.81
CA ALA A 472 -12.63 -1.18 -2.59
C ALA A 472 -12.42 -2.47 -1.79
N VAL A 473 -11.30 -2.57 -1.05
CA VAL A 473 -11.04 -3.73 -0.18
C VAL A 473 -12.10 -3.90 0.91
N VAL A 474 -12.54 -2.80 1.53
CA VAL A 474 -13.61 -2.85 2.56
C VAL A 474 -14.92 -3.32 1.93
N GLU A 475 -15.28 -2.81 0.75
CA GLU A 475 -16.47 -3.23 0.01
C GLU A 475 -16.44 -4.73 -0.30
N ASP A 476 -15.33 -5.20 -0.87
CA ASP A 476 -15.15 -6.61 -1.24
C ASP A 476 -15.18 -7.53 0.00
N ALA A 477 -14.52 -7.14 1.10
CA ALA A 477 -14.53 -7.90 2.35
C ALA A 477 -15.96 -8.04 2.92
N VAL A 478 -16.71 -6.95 3.00
CA VAL A 478 -18.09 -6.95 3.53
C VAL A 478 -19.02 -7.82 2.67
N ASN A 479 -18.93 -7.69 1.34
CA ASN A 479 -19.78 -8.45 0.43
C ASN A 479 -19.39 -9.93 0.35
N SER A 480 -18.11 -10.28 0.58
CA SER A 480 -17.68 -11.68 0.66
C SER A 480 -18.22 -12.41 1.89
N VAL A 481 -18.25 -11.76 3.05
CA VAL A 481 -18.79 -12.32 4.31
C VAL A 481 -20.31 -12.34 4.30
N GLY A 482 -20.93 -11.29 3.73
CA GLY A 482 -22.35 -11.04 3.83
C GLY A 482 -22.77 -10.43 5.18
N VAL A 483 -23.90 -9.75 5.20
CA VAL A 483 -24.32 -8.89 6.30
C VAL A 483 -25.67 -9.31 6.86
N ASP A 484 -25.79 -9.52 8.16
CA ASP A 484 -27.06 -9.78 8.82
C ASP A 484 -27.89 -8.49 8.86
N LEU A 485 -29.04 -8.50 8.20
CA LEU A 485 -29.91 -7.33 8.00
C LEU A 485 -30.47 -6.81 9.33
N ASN A 486 -30.73 -7.72 10.28
CA ASN A 486 -31.39 -7.40 11.54
C ASN A 486 -30.45 -6.89 12.63
N SER A 487 -29.13 -7.12 12.51
CA SER A 487 -28.14 -6.70 13.50
C SER A 487 -27.14 -5.66 12.99
N ALA A 488 -26.99 -5.51 11.67
CA ALA A 488 -25.97 -4.66 11.08
C ALA A 488 -26.12 -3.17 11.44
N SER A 489 -24.98 -2.51 11.65
CA SER A 489 -24.90 -1.07 11.84
C SER A 489 -25.02 -0.29 10.52
N VAL A 490 -25.32 1.00 10.59
CA VAL A 490 -25.38 1.88 9.40
C VAL A 490 -24.05 1.87 8.63
N PRO A 491 -22.86 1.97 9.26
CA PRO A 491 -21.59 1.89 8.54
C PRO A 491 -21.39 0.55 7.81
N LEU A 492 -21.77 -0.56 8.43
CA LEU A 492 -21.65 -1.89 7.80
C LEU A 492 -22.59 -2.04 6.61
N LEU A 493 -23.85 -1.64 6.75
CA LEU A 493 -24.82 -1.64 5.65
C LEU A 493 -24.39 -0.76 4.48
N ASN A 494 -23.74 0.38 4.76
CA ASN A 494 -23.25 1.30 3.71
C ASN A 494 -22.13 0.69 2.84
N ARG A 495 -21.50 -0.40 3.25
CA ARG A 495 -20.49 -1.14 2.48
C ARG A 495 -21.07 -2.30 1.66
N VAL A 496 -22.36 -2.55 1.80
CA VAL A 496 -23.06 -3.56 0.98
C VAL A 496 -23.34 -3.00 -0.41
N ALA A 497 -23.08 -3.80 -1.43
CA ALA A 497 -23.32 -3.46 -2.83
C ALA A 497 -24.72 -2.85 -3.03
N GLY A 498 -24.81 -1.72 -3.73
CA GLY A 498 -26.05 -1.02 -4.01
C GLY A 498 -26.69 -0.25 -2.84
N ILE A 499 -26.09 -0.24 -1.64
CA ILE A 499 -26.60 0.49 -0.48
C ILE A 499 -25.84 1.81 -0.28
N THR A 500 -26.54 2.93 -0.53
CA THR A 500 -25.99 4.26 -0.25
C THR A 500 -26.11 4.63 1.24
N PRO A 501 -25.37 5.67 1.74
CA PRO A 501 -25.49 6.13 3.13
C PRO A 501 -26.92 6.45 3.56
N THR A 502 -27.73 6.97 2.64
CA THR A 502 -29.15 7.27 2.90
C THR A 502 -29.97 6.00 3.05
N LEU A 503 -29.76 5.01 2.18
CA LEU A 503 -30.43 3.71 2.26
C LEU A 503 -30.06 2.95 3.54
N ALA A 504 -28.80 2.93 3.92
CA ALA A 504 -28.33 2.30 5.16
C ALA A 504 -29.06 2.86 6.40
N LYS A 505 -29.22 4.20 6.47
CA LYS A 505 -30.00 4.86 7.54
C LYS A 505 -31.45 4.48 7.48
N ASN A 506 -32.07 4.49 6.30
CA ASN A 506 -33.49 4.16 6.13
C ASN A 506 -33.78 2.71 6.53
N ILE A 507 -32.88 1.76 6.22
CA ILE A 507 -33.00 0.36 6.62
C ILE A 507 -33.00 0.24 8.16
N VAL A 508 -32.07 0.91 8.84
CA VAL A 508 -32.01 0.87 10.30
C VAL A 508 -33.25 1.51 10.93
N THR A 509 -33.66 2.70 10.46
CA THR A 509 -34.87 3.38 10.92
C THR A 509 -36.11 2.50 10.72
N TYR A 510 -36.26 1.89 9.54
CA TYR A 510 -37.35 0.97 9.27
C TYR A 510 -37.39 -0.20 10.26
N ARG A 511 -36.23 -0.82 10.52
CA ARG A 511 -36.10 -1.90 11.51
C ARG A 511 -36.47 -1.48 12.92
N GLU A 512 -36.09 -0.26 13.32
CA GLU A 512 -36.41 0.29 14.65
C GLU A 512 -37.91 0.59 14.79
N GLU A 513 -38.57 1.06 13.72
CA GLU A 513 -39.99 1.41 13.75
C GLU A 513 -40.93 0.24 13.51
N LYS A 514 -40.58 -0.70 12.63
CA LYS A 514 -41.46 -1.81 12.18
C LYS A 514 -41.09 -3.16 12.76
N GLY A 515 -39.93 -3.28 13.44
CA GLY A 515 -39.39 -4.53 13.91
C GLY A 515 -38.44 -5.18 12.91
N ALA A 516 -37.95 -6.37 13.26
CA ALA A 516 -37.03 -7.13 12.42
C ALA A 516 -37.65 -7.51 11.08
N PHE A 517 -36.83 -7.53 10.04
CA PHE A 517 -37.20 -8.02 8.73
C PHE A 517 -37.48 -9.52 8.75
N GLY A 518 -38.60 -9.97 8.26
CA GLY A 518 -38.98 -11.37 8.13
C GLY A 518 -38.46 -12.00 6.85
N ALA A 519 -38.42 -11.22 5.77
CA ALA A 519 -37.96 -11.67 4.45
C ALA A 519 -37.19 -10.57 3.72
N ARG A 520 -36.27 -10.97 2.82
CA ARG A 520 -35.51 -10.03 1.97
C ARG A 520 -36.42 -9.10 1.15
N LYS A 521 -37.59 -9.59 0.66
CA LYS A 521 -38.57 -8.80 -0.07
C LYS A 521 -39.08 -7.59 0.72
N ASP A 522 -39.05 -7.62 2.05
CA ASP A 522 -39.49 -6.52 2.90
C ASP A 522 -38.61 -5.27 2.74
N LEU A 523 -37.42 -5.42 2.24
CA LEU A 523 -36.52 -4.31 1.85
C LEU A 523 -37.19 -3.36 0.83
N LEU A 524 -38.04 -3.86 -0.05
CA LEU A 524 -38.77 -3.02 -1.02
C LEU A 524 -39.78 -2.06 -0.35
N SER A 525 -40.09 -2.26 0.94
CA SER A 525 -40.91 -1.35 1.74
C SER A 525 -40.08 -0.25 2.40
N VAL A 526 -38.75 -0.33 2.34
CA VAL A 526 -37.83 0.69 2.91
C VAL A 526 -37.87 1.94 2.00
N PRO A 527 -38.05 3.15 2.55
CA PRO A 527 -38.09 4.37 1.76
C PRO A 527 -36.87 4.56 0.88
N ARG A 528 -37.05 4.86 -0.40
CA ARG A 528 -36.04 5.06 -1.45
C ARG A 528 -35.28 3.79 -1.89
N LEU A 529 -35.54 2.63 -1.34
CA LEU A 529 -34.96 1.38 -1.80
C LEU A 529 -35.83 0.85 -2.97
N GLY A 530 -35.40 1.14 -4.19
CA GLY A 530 -36.06 0.70 -5.42
C GLY A 530 -35.57 -0.67 -5.89
N PRO A 531 -36.23 -1.19 -6.97
CA PRO A 531 -35.88 -2.53 -7.51
C PRO A 531 -34.40 -2.71 -7.84
N LYS A 532 -33.76 -1.69 -8.41
CA LYS A 532 -32.31 -1.77 -8.76
C LYS A 532 -31.42 -1.90 -7.53
N ALA A 533 -31.68 -1.13 -6.47
CA ALA A 533 -30.91 -1.24 -5.22
C ALA A 533 -31.17 -2.59 -4.54
N TYR A 534 -32.44 -3.08 -4.60
CA TYR A 534 -32.78 -4.41 -4.10
C TYR A 534 -32.00 -5.51 -4.84
N GLU A 535 -32.00 -5.48 -6.18
CA GLU A 535 -31.21 -6.42 -7.00
C GLU A 535 -29.74 -6.45 -6.59
N GLN A 536 -29.13 -5.29 -6.41
CA GLN A 536 -27.71 -5.20 -6.06
C GLN A 536 -27.39 -5.72 -4.65
N CYS A 537 -28.27 -5.48 -3.66
CA CYS A 537 -27.96 -5.75 -2.26
C CYS A 537 -28.52 -7.07 -1.71
N ALA A 538 -29.62 -7.59 -2.27
CA ALA A 538 -30.39 -8.67 -1.65
C ALA A 538 -29.58 -9.95 -1.42
N GLY A 539 -28.67 -10.31 -2.34
CA GLY A 539 -27.84 -11.51 -2.20
C GLY A 539 -26.76 -11.41 -1.12
N PHE A 540 -26.38 -10.19 -0.72
CA PHE A 540 -25.38 -9.93 0.31
C PHE A 540 -25.97 -9.73 1.70
N LEU A 541 -27.27 -9.46 1.78
CA LEU A 541 -28.00 -9.30 3.03
C LEU A 541 -28.61 -10.62 3.46
N ARG A 542 -28.48 -10.98 4.71
CA ARG A 542 -28.94 -12.24 5.28
C ARG A 542 -29.95 -12.01 6.39
N ILE A 543 -30.94 -12.90 6.48
CA ILE A 543 -31.95 -12.90 7.54
C ILE A 543 -31.94 -14.30 8.17
N ARG A 544 -31.45 -14.39 9.39
CA ARG A 544 -31.42 -15.65 10.15
C ARG A 544 -32.77 -15.85 10.84
N GLY A 545 -33.35 -17.02 10.66
CA GLY A 545 -34.64 -17.36 11.28
C GLY A 545 -35.83 -16.60 10.69
N GLY A 546 -35.72 -16.08 9.46
CA GLY A 546 -36.80 -15.45 8.72
C GLY A 546 -37.81 -16.44 8.12
N ASP A 547 -38.80 -15.90 7.39
CA ASP A 547 -39.90 -16.66 6.78
C ASP A 547 -39.42 -17.62 5.68
N ASN A 548 -38.37 -17.21 4.92
CA ASN A 548 -37.78 -18.02 3.88
C ASN A 548 -36.38 -18.48 4.29
N PRO A 549 -36.12 -19.78 4.40
CA PRO A 549 -34.80 -20.30 4.81
C PRO A 549 -33.67 -19.92 3.84
N LEU A 550 -33.97 -19.63 2.56
CA LEU A 550 -32.98 -19.18 1.58
C LEU A 550 -32.47 -17.74 1.88
N ASP A 551 -33.23 -16.95 2.62
CA ASP A 551 -32.82 -15.59 3.01
C ASP A 551 -31.63 -15.60 3.99
N ALA A 552 -31.32 -16.73 4.62
CA ALA A 552 -30.13 -16.92 5.44
C ALA A 552 -28.87 -17.28 4.63
N SER A 553 -29.04 -17.62 3.36
CA SER A 553 -27.96 -18.06 2.45
C SER A 553 -27.46 -16.93 1.55
N ALA A 554 -26.40 -17.18 0.77
CA ALA A 554 -25.93 -16.26 -0.25
C ALA A 554 -26.58 -16.48 -1.63
N VAL A 555 -27.59 -17.36 -1.73
CA VAL A 555 -28.38 -17.50 -2.97
C VAL A 555 -29.13 -16.22 -3.24
N HIS A 556 -29.02 -15.68 -4.46
CA HIS A 556 -29.74 -14.48 -4.85
C HIS A 556 -31.24 -14.75 -5.02
N PRO A 557 -32.14 -13.82 -4.65
CA PRO A 557 -33.59 -14.03 -4.81
C PRO A 557 -34.05 -14.38 -6.22
N GLU A 558 -33.36 -13.88 -7.25
CA GLU A 558 -33.62 -14.21 -8.64
C GLU A 558 -33.47 -15.72 -8.94
N ALA A 559 -32.57 -16.41 -8.21
CA ALA A 559 -32.27 -17.82 -8.40
C ALA A 559 -33.08 -18.75 -7.48
N TYR A 560 -34.05 -18.25 -6.71
CA TYR A 560 -34.87 -19.09 -5.82
C TYR A 560 -35.67 -20.15 -6.59
N SER A 561 -36.14 -19.83 -7.79
CA SER A 561 -36.81 -20.79 -8.68
C SER A 561 -35.94 -21.99 -9.04
N VAL A 562 -34.62 -21.78 -9.24
CA VAL A 562 -33.66 -22.86 -9.49
C VAL A 562 -33.57 -23.80 -8.29
N VAL A 563 -33.53 -23.25 -7.06
CA VAL A 563 -33.51 -24.05 -5.83
C VAL A 563 -34.81 -24.83 -5.65
N GLU A 564 -35.98 -24.22 -5.98
CA GLU A 564 -37.28 -24.93 -5.94
C GLU A 564 -37.31 -26.09 -6.94
N ASP A 565 -36.75 -25.92 -8.13
CA ASP A 565 -36.68 -26.98 -9.13
C ASP A 565 -35.70 -28.09 -8.72
N ILE A 566 -34.57 -27.77 -8.08
CA ILE A 566 -33.68 -28.74 -7.46
C ILE A 566 -34.39 -29.53 -6.36
N ALA A 567 -35.14 -28.85 -5.48
CA ALA A 567 -35.89 -29.48 -4.40
C ALA A 567 -36.97 -30.45 -4.97
N LYS A 568 -37.75 -30.01 -5.97
CA LYS A 568 -38.77 -30.83 -6.66
C LYS A 568 -38.14 -32.07 -7.31
N SER A 569 -37.03 -31.92 -8.03
CA SER A 569 -36.31 -33.01 -8.68
C SER A 569 -35.73 -34.02 -7.68
N SER A 570 -35.30 -33.53 -6.54
CA SER A 570 -34.73 -34.37 -5.46
C SER A 570 -35.79 -35.00 -4.58
N GLY A 571 -37.05 -34.63 -4.70
CA GLY A 571 -38.16 -35.16 -3.91
C GLY A 571 -38.15 -34.74 -2.44
N VAL A 572 -37.44 -33.65 -2.10
CA VAL A 572 -37.31 -33.13 -0.72
C VAL A 572 -37.75 -31.65 -0.69
N GLY A 573 -38.18 -31.16 0.48
CA GLY A 573 -38.48 -29.75 0.66
C GLY A 573 -37.24 -28.87 0.65
N VAL A 574 -37.35 -27.57 0.32
CA VAL A 574 -36.23 -26.63 0.31
C VAL A 574 -35.50 -26.61 1.67
N GLN A 575 -36.25 -26.64 2.77
CA GLN A 575 -35.69 -26.62 4.12
C GLN A 575 -34.91 -27.93 4.44
N GLU A 576 -35.31 -29.07 3.89
CA GLU A 576 -34.64 -30.36 4.05
C GLU A 576 -33.44 -30.52 3.10
N LEU A 577 -33.44 -29.75 1.99
CA LEU A 577 -32.34 -29.71 1.02
C LEU A 577 -31.13 -28.97 1.57
N ILE A 578 -31.35 -27.92 2.36
CA ILE A 578 -30.31 -27.10 2.97
C ILE A 578 -29.50 -27.92 3.97
N GLY A 579 -28.16 -28.01 3.78
CA GLY A 579 -27.26 -28.80 4.59
C GLY A 579 -27.28 -30.32 4.29
N ASN A 580 -28.03 -30.75 3.29
CA ASN A 580 -28.13 -32.16 2.93
C ASN A 580 -27.08 -32.59 1.89
N SER A 581 -25.82 -32.66 2.33
CA SER A 581 -24.69 -33.05 1.46
C SER A 581 -24.91 -34.36 0.71
N ARG A 582 -25.69 -35.32 1.28
CA ARG A 582 -25.94 -36.61 0.65
C ARG A 582 -26.81 -36.50 -0.61
N VAL A 583 -27.73 -35.57 -0.64
CA VAL A 583 -28.56 -35.26 -1.80
C VAL A 583 -27.80 -34.39 -2.78
N LEU A 584 -27.26 -33.25 -2.29
CA LEU A 584 -26.62 -32.21 -3.09
C LEU A 584 -25.42 -32.72 -3.91
N HIS A 585 -24.56 -33.56 -3.34
CA HIS A 585 -23.38 -34.09 -4.04
C HIS A 585 -23.72 -35.12 -5.14
N LYS A 586 -24.96 -35.58 -5.25
CA LYS A 586 -25.40 -36.46 -6.31
C LYS A 586 -25.96 -35.74 -7.53
N LEU A 587 -26.20 -34.46 -7.39
CA LEU A 587 -26.81 -33.62 -8.43
C LEU A 587 -25.73 -33.12 -9.40
N ASN A 588 -26.07 -33.17 -10.70
CA ASN A 588 -25.22 -32.59 -11.71
C ASN A 588 -25.68 -31.13 -11.98
N PRO A 589 -24.85 -30.14 -11.79
CA PRO A 589 -25.23 -28.72 -12.03
C PRO A 589 -25.80 -28.46 -13.43
N ALA A 590 -25.35 -29.19 -14.44
CA ALA A 590 -25.80 -29.04 -15.82
C ALA A 590 -27.31 -29.36 -16.01
N ASP A 591 -27.89 -30.21 -15.13
CA ASP A 591 -29.30 -30.59 -15.23
C ASP A 591 -30.28 -29.48 -14.84
N PHE A 592 -29.77 -28.45 -14.14
CA PHE A 592 -30.55 -27.30 -13.63
C PHE A 592 -30.12 -25.98 -14.26
N ALA A 593 -29.16 -26.01 -15.17
CA ALA A 593 -28.70 -24.82 -15.86
C ALA A 593 -29.78 -24.31 -16.84
N THR A 594 -29.97 -22.98 -16.86
CA THR A 594 -30.88 -22.26 -17.76
C THR A 594 -30.08 -21.24 -18.59
N GLU A 595 -30.72 -20.55 -19.52
CA GLU A 595 -30.08 -19.45 -20.25
C GLU A 595 -29.65 -18.30 -19.32
N THR A 596 -30.37 -18.08 -18.22
CA THR A 596 -30.11 -17.02 -17.25
C THR A 596 -29.12 -17.45 -16.18
N PHE A 597 -29.20 -18.69 -15.72
CA PHE A 597 -28.38 -19.27 -14.67
C PHE A 597 -27.60 -20.48 -15.23
N GLY A 598 -26.38 -20.27 -15.66
CA GLY A 598 -25.54 -21.32 -16.23
C GLY A 598 -24.98 -22.28 -15.18
N VAL A 599 -24.19 -23.23 -15.66
CA VAL A 599 -23.53 -24.25 -14.82
C VAL A 599 -22.70 -23.63 -13.68
N PRO A 600 -21.93 -22.54 -13.86
CA PRO A 600 -21.19 -21.90 -12.77
C PRO A 600 -22.09 -21.41 -11.64
N THR A 601 -23.18 -20.70 -11.96
CA THR A 601 -24.14 -20.20 -10.95
C THR A 601 -24.87 -21.34 -10.24
N VAL A 602 -25.29 -22.38 -10.97
CA VAL A 602 -25.94 -23.56 -10.35
C VAL A 602 -24.98 -24.28 -9.41
N LYS A 603 -23.69 -24.40 -9.77
CA LYS A 603 -22.68 -24.96 -8.89
C LYS A 603 -22.53 -24.12 -7.60
N ASP A 604 -22.42 -22.80 -7.71
CA ASP A 604 -22.36 -21.91 -6.55
C ASP A 604 -23.60 -22.08 -5.65
N ILE A 605 -24.79 -22.24 -6.24
CA ILE A 605 -26.03 -22.49 -5.50
C ILE A 605 -25.95 -23.82 -4.73
N LEU A 606 -25.49 -24.90 -5.36
CA LEU A 606 -25.35 -26.21 -4.71
C LEU A 606 -24.33 -26.16 -3.57
N ASP A 607 -23.20 -25.51 -3.78
CA ASP A 607 -22.15 -25.32 -2.78
C ASP A 607 -22.66 -24.49 -1.58
N GLU A 608 -23.48 -23.45 -1.85
CA GLU A 608 -24.11 -22.61 -0.81
C GLU A 608 -25.21 -23.36 -0.05
N LEU A 609 -25.98 -24.21 -0.72
CA LEU A 609 -27.00 -25.06 -0.06
C LEU A 609 -26.37 -26.14 0.81
N ASP A 610 -25.20 -26.65 0.44
CA ASP A 610 -24.46 -27.62 1.23
C ASP A 610 -23.96 -27.03 2.56
N LYS A 611 -23.51 -25.76 2.54
CA LYS A 611 -23.00 -25.03 3.71
C LYS A 611 -23.53 -23.60 3.72
N PRO A 612 -24.83 -23.42 4.07
CA PRO A 612 -25.48 -22.12 3.93
C PRO A 612 -24.86 -21.07 4.84
N GLY A 613 -24.63 -19.89 4.26
CA GLY A 613 -24.11 -18.76 5.00
C GLY A 613 -22.74 -18.99 5.63
N ARG A 614 -21.91 -19.86 5.03
CA ARG A 614 -20.55 -20.10 5.53
C ARG A 614 -19.76 -18.81 5.58
N ASP A 615 -19.23 -18.50 6.75
CA ASP A 615 -18.27 -17.42 6.92
C ASP A 615 -16.94 -17.82 6.25
N PRO A 616 -16.40 -17.02 5.31
CA PRO A 616 -15.12 -17.32 4.68
C PRO A 616 -13.92 -17.12 5.60
N ARG A 617 -14.14 -16.47 6.76
CA ARG A 617 -13.07 -16.20 7.73
C ARG A 617 -12.64 -17.48 8.46
N PRO A 618 -11.36 -17.56 8.89
CA PRO A 618 -10.86 -18.71 9.64
C PRO A 618 -11.52 -18.85 11.03
N ASP A 619 -11.40 -20.03 11.61
CA ASP A 619 -11.82 -20.26 12.99
C ASP A 619 -10.91 -19.50 13.96
N PHE A 620 -11.49 -19.01 15.06
CA PHE A 620 -10.77 -18.25 16.07
C PHE A 620 -9.84 -19.15 16.91
N HIS A 621 -8.53 -18.87 16.86
CA HIS A 621 -7.48 -19.51 17.66
C HIS A 621 -6.63 -18.44 18.35
N THR A 622 -6.07 -18.74 19.51
CA THR A 622 -5.19 -17.84 20.28
C THR A 622 -3.76 -18.34 20.31
N ALA A 623 -2.78 -17.46 20.06
CA ALA A 623 -1.36 -17.79 20.19
C ALA A 623 -0.97 -17.92 21.68
N THR A 624 -0.09 -18.87 21.98
CA THR A 624 0.46 -19.08 23.32
C THR A 624 1.89 -18.58 23.38
N PHE A 625 2.09 -17.38 23.93
CA PHE A 625 3.44 -16.81 24.09
C PHE A 625 4.22 -17.54 25.20
N LYS A 626 5.53 -17.72 24.98
CA LYS A 626 6.42 -18.40 25.93
C LYS A 626 6.64 -17.53 27.19
N GLU A 627 6.41 -18.10 28.37
CA GLU A 627 6.67 -17.43 29.64
C GLU A 627 8.17 -17.12 29.81
N GLY A 628 8.48 -15.94 30.39
CA GLY A 628 9.87 -15.53 30.70
C GLY A 628 10.62 -14.86 29.54
N VAL A 629 9.97 -14.61 28.38
CA VAL A 629 10.53 -13.83 27.27
C VAL A 629 9.78 -12.52 27.17
N GLU A 630 10.36 -11.43 27.67
CA GLU A 630 9.67 -10.14 27.79
C GLU A 630 10.37 -8.98 27.08
N SER A 631 11.65 -9.11 26.84
CA SER A 631 12.47 -8.07 26.19
C SER A 631 13.33 -8.66 25.09
N VAL A 632 13.81 -7.80 24.19
CA VAL A 632 14.74 -8.21 23.12
C VAL A 632 16.01 -8.86 23.70
N SER A 633 16.43 -8.47 24.91
CA SER A 633 17.58 -9.06 25.60
C SER A 633 17.36 -10.48 26.13
N ASP A 634 16.10 -10.93 26.24
CA ASP A 634 15.76 -12.28 26.69
C ASP A 634 15.79 -13.29 25.54
N LEU A 635 15.82 -12.78 24.30
CA LEU A 635 15.92 -13.60 23.11
C LEU A 635 17.33 -14.11 22.92
N THR A 636 17.46 -15.41 22.69
CA THR A 636 18.72 -16.02 22.30
C THR A 636 18.59 -16.73 20.96
N PRO A 637 19.61 -16.66 20.09
CA PRO A 637 19.60 -17.43 18.84
C PRO A 637 19.33 -18.91 19.09
N GLY A 638 18.47 -19.50 18.28
CA GLY A 638 18.01 -20.89 18.40
C GLY A 638 16.72 -21.08 19.20
N MET A 639 16.21 -20.07 19.90
CA MET A 639 14.90 -20.17 20.56
C MET A 639 13.77 -20.36 19.53
N ILE A 640 12.87 -21.31 19.84
CA ILE A 640 11.63 -21.51 19.10
C ILE A 640 10.49 -20.90 19.92
N LEU A 641 9.73 -20.01 19.28
CA LEU A 641 8.65 -19.22 19.88
C LEU A 641 7.41 -19.32 19.00
N GLU A 642 6.23 -19.22 19.61
CA GLU A 642 5.01 -18.87 18.90
C GLU A 642 4.92 -17.35 18.82
N GLY A 643 4.47 -16.85 17.68
CA GLY A 643 4.25 -15.44 17.45
C GLY A 643 3.06 -15.19 16.55
N THR A 644 2.59 -13.96 16.56
CA THR A 644 1.51 -13.51 15.68
C THR A 644 2.08 -12.64 14.57
N VAL A 645 1.72 -12.91 13.32
CA VAL A 645 2.09 -12.07 12.17
C VAL A 645 1.36 -10.73 12.30
N THR A 646 2.13 -9.66 12.43
CA THR A 646 1.59 -8.29 12.59
C THR A 646 1.49 -7.54 11.27
N ASN A 647 2.37 -7.86 10.32
CA ASN A 647 2.39 -7.24 8.99
C ASN A 647 3.15 -8.11 8.01
N VAL A 648 2.70 -8.13 6.74
CA VAL A 648 3.38 -8.81 5.64
C VAL A 648 3.79 -7.77 4.60
N ALA A 649 5.03 -7.86 4.15
CA ALA A 649 5.64 -6.98 3.15
C ALA A 649 6.31 -7.83 2.06
N ALA A 650 6.58 -7.26 0.89
CA ALA A 650 7.18 -7.99 -0.24
C ALA A 650 8.53 -8.66 0.09
N PHE A 651 9.25 -8.18 1.11
CA PHE A 651 10.54 -8.74 1.53
C PHE A 651 10.44 -9.71 2.73
N GLY A 652 9.25 -9.94 3.29
CA GLY A 652 9.04 -10.86 4.41
C GLY A 652 7.91 -10.44 5.35
N ALA A 653 7.76 -11.17 6.46
CA ALA A 653 6.73 -10.96 7.46
C ALA A 653 7.31 -10.46 8.78
N PHE A 654 6.59 -9.53 9.42
CA PHE A 654 6.85 -9.09 10.78
C PHE A 654 6.04 -9.95 11.74
N VAL A 655 6.69 -10.44 12.80
CA VAL A 655 6.08 -11.37 13.75
C VAL A 655 6.32 -10.85 15.16
N ASP A 656 5.23 -10.61 15.90
CA ASP A 656 5.29 -10.36 17.34
C ASP A 656 5.49 -11.69 18.07
N VAL A 657 6.65 -11.84 18.68
CA VAL A 657 7.03 -13.03 19.49
C VAL A 657 6.93 -12.77 20.98
N GLY A 658 6.19 -11.74 21.38
CA GLY A 658 6.02 -11.36 22.76
C GLY A 658 7.13 -10.45 23.29
N VAL A 659 8.04 -9.87 22.49
CA VAL A 659 9.05 -8.86 22.84
C VAL A 659 8.70 -7.47 22.30
N HIS A 660 9.21 -6.32 22.87
CA HIS A 660 8.82 -4.94 22.50
C HIS A 660 9.15 -4.52 21.06
N GLN A 661 9.53 -5.45 20.23
CA GLN A 661 9.92 -5.23 18.84
C GLN A 661 9.51 -6.45 18.03
N ASP A 662 8.82 -6.22 16.92
CA ASP A 662 8.52 -7.29 15.99
C ASP A 662 9.82 -7.82 15.36
N GLY A 663 9.90 -9.14 15.24
CA GLY A 663 10.96 -9.80 14.52
C GLY A 663 10.62 -9.89 13.03
N LEU A 664 11.63 -9.86 12.19
CA LEU A 664 11.47 -10.01 10.74
C LEU A 664 11.83 -11.44 10.32
N VAL A 665 10.88 -12.11 9.67
CA VAL A 665 11.11 -13.30 8.85
C VAL A 665 11.30 -12.84 7.41
N HIS A 666 12.55 -12.82 6.93
CA HIS A 666 12.81 -12.46 5.53
C HIS A 666 12.24 -13.50 4.57
N VAL A 667 11.83 -13.11 3.37
CA VAL A 667 11.20 -14.02 2.37
C VAL A 667 12.02 -15.29 2.12
N SER A 668 13.35 -15.19 2.12
CA SER A 668 14.24 -16.35 1.98
C SER A 668 14.28 -17.28 3.20
N ALA A 669 13.71 -16.89 4.34
CA ALA A 669 13.62 -17.66 5.58
C ALA A 669 12.20 -18.18 5.86
N MET A 670 11.27 -18.03 4.91
CA MET A 670 9.87 -18.42 5.08
C MET A 670 9.62 -19.88 4.68
N SER A 671 10.27 -20.33 3.62
CA SER A 671 10.12 -21.72 3.10
C SER A 671 11.44 -22.23 2.55
N HIS A 672 11.56 -23.56 2.40
CA HIS A 672 12.66 -24.19 1.68
C HIS A 672 12.51 -24.09 0.15
N SER A 673 11.27 -23.92 -0.34
CA SER A 673 10.99 -23.60 -1.75
C SER A 673 11.08 -22.09 -1.99
N PHE A 674 11.28 -21.70 -3.24
CA PHE A 674 11.26 -20.30 -3.63
C PHE A 674 9.87 -19.71 -3.37
N VAL A 675 9.82 -18.60 -2.64
CA VAL A 675 8.60 -17.85 -2.32
C VAL A 675 8.64 -16.55 -3.13
N SER A 676 7.68 -16.40 -4.03
CA SER A 676 7.52 -15.20 -4.84
C SER A 676 6.78 -14.09 -4.06
N ASP A 677 5.74 -14.49 -3.32
CA ASP A 677 4.96 -13.59 -2.46
C ASP A 677 4.89 -14.15 -1.03
N PRO A 678 5.34 -13.41 -0.02
CA PRO A 678 5.20 -13.77 1.39
C PRO A 678 3.77 -14.11 1.82
N HIS A 679 2.75 -13.53 1.19
CA HIS A 679 1.33 -13.80 1.48
C HIS A 679 0.87 -15.21 1.09
N ASP A 680 1.63 -15.90 0.22
CA ASP A 680 1.37 -17.31 -0.09
C ASP A 680 1.72 -18.24 1.09
N VAL A 681 2.54 -17.76 2.03
CA VAL A 681 3.05 -18.56 3.16
C VAL A 681 2.37 -18.17 4.48
N VAL A 682 2.20 -16.88 4.73
CA VAL A 682 1.59 -16.35 5.98
C VAL A 682 0.72 -15.13 5.70
N LYS A 683 -0.29 -14.92 6.54
CA LYS A 683 -1.20 -13.77 6.50
C LYS A 683 -1.10 -12.97 7.79
N ASN A 684 -1.51 -11.71 7.71
CA ASN A 684 -1.61 -10.86 8.90
C ASN A 684 -2.62 -11.45 9.90
N GLY A 685 -2.20 -11.60 11.17
CA GLY A 685 -2.99 -12.25 12.22
C GLY A 685 -2.71 -13.75 12.40
N ASP A 686 -1.97 -14.39 11.51
CA ASP A 686 -1.63 -15.81 11.64
C ASP A 686 -0.75 -16.06 12.88
N THR A 687 -1.05 -17.18 13.58
CA THR A 687 -0.18 -17.70 14.64
C THR A 687 0.83 -18.66 14.02
N VAL A 688 2.11 -18.31 14.13
CA VAL A 688 3.21 -19.06 13.53
C VAL A 688 4.27 -19.47 14.56
N LYS A 689 4.94 -20.60 14.30
CA LYS A 689 6.15 -20.99 15.04
C LYS A 689 7.36 -20.46 14.32
N VAL A 690 8.18 -19.69 15.02
CA VAL A 690 9.40 -19.09 14.49
C VAL A 690 10.60 -19.46 15.32
N LYS A 691 11.77 -19.50 14.69
CA LYS A 691 13.05 -19.69 15.36
C LYS A 691 13.86 -18.40 15.26
N VAL A 692 14.47 -17.99 16.38
CA VAL A 692 15.34 -16.81 16.43
C VAL A 692 16.68 -17.14 15.75
N LEU A 693 17.02 -16.41 14.71
CA LEU A 693 18.31 -16.55 14.00
C LEU A 693 19.39 -15.63 14.58
N ASP A 694 19.03 -14.37 14.80
CA ASP A 694 19.95 -13.34 15.29
C ASP A 694 19.19 -12.22 16.04
N VAL A 695 19.89 -11.57 16.99
CA VAL A 695 19.32 -10.48 17.79
C VAL A 695 20.33 -9.35 17.89
N ASP A 696 20.03 -8.22 17.23
CA ASP A 696 20.81 -6.98 17.32
C ASP A 696 20.15 -6.03 18.34
N VAL A 697 20.53 -6.15 19.59
CA VAL A 697 19.95 -5.35 20.69
C VAL A 697 20.17 -3.83 20.50
N PRO A 698 21.35 -3.32 20.10
CA PRO A 698 21.58 -1.90 19.85
C PRO A 698 20.65 -1.32 18.78
N ARG A 699 20.39 -2.08 17.70
CA ARG A 699 19.54 -1.65 16.57
C ARG A 699 18.09 -2.06 16.74
N LYS A 700 17.76 -2.79 17.81
CA LYS A 700 16.44 -3.37 18.07
C LYS A 700 15.93 -4.20 16.88
N ARG A 701 16.79 -4.99 16.25
CA ARG A 701 16.45 -5.87 15.13
C ARG A 701 16.47 -7.33 15.59
N ILE A 702 15.42 -8.07 15.24
CA ILE A 702 15.28 -9.50 15.52
C ILE A 702 15.09 -10.20 14.19
N SER A 703 15.99 -11.13 13.86
CA SER A 703 15.89 -11.96 12.65
C SER A 703 15.29 -13.31 13.02
N LEU A 704 14.23 -13.67 12.35
CA LEU A 704 13.46 -14.89 12.58
C LEU A 704 13.42 -15.77 11.32
N THR A 705 13.10 -17.06 11.48
CA THR A 705 12.82 -17.99 10.40
C THR A 705 11.60 -18.86 10.72
N LEU A 706 10.81 -19.17 9.69
CA LEU A 706 9.76 -20.19 9.76
C LEU A 706 10.31 -21.61 9.58
N ARG A 707 11.52 -21.75 9.04
CA ARG A 707 12.22 -23.02 8.89
C ARG A 707 12.89 -23.37 10.20
N LEU A 708 12.26 -24.23 10.98
CA LEU A 708 12.70 -24.55 12.34
C LEU A 708 14.03 -25.34 12.39
N ASP A 709 14.48 -25.85 11.27
CA ASP A 709 15.75 -26.57 11.06
C ASP A 709 16.94 -25.63 10.75
N ASP A 710 16.70 -24.36 10.41
CA ASP A 710 17.78 -23.39 10.18
C ASP A 710 18.70 -23.26 11.41
N GLU A 711 20.04 -23.19 11.18
CA GLU A 711 21.00 -22.99 12.24
C GLU A 711 21.17 -21.48 12.55
N PRO A 712 21.27 -21.08 13.84
CA PRO A 712 21.54 -19.71 14.23
C PRO A 712 22.86 -19.19 13.63
N GLY A 713 22.87 -17.96 13.10
CA GLY A 713 24.07 -17.34 12.50
C GLY A 713 24.32 -17.67 11.02
N ALA A 714 23.45 -18.45 10.37
CA ALA A 714 23.60 -18.77 8.93
C ALA A 714 23.31 -17.58 8.01
N GLY A 715 22.54 -16.58 8.47
CA GLY A 715 22.13 -15.42 7.66
C GLY A 715 23.24 -14.42 7.30
N ASP A 716 24.31 -14.34 8.09
CA ASP A 716 25.40 -13.36 7.88
C ASP A 716 26.49 -13.87 6.90
N LYS A 717 26.58 -15.19 6.69
CA LYS A 717 27.53 -15.79 5.75
C LYS A 717 27.13 -15.62 4.28
N GLN A 718 25.83 -15.52 3.98
CA GLN A 718 25.36 -15.28 2.61
C GLN A 718 25.47 -13.81 2.18
N ARG A 719 25.39 -12.84 3.11
CA ARG A 719 25.59 -11.42 2.79
C ARG A 719 27.07 -11.06 2.58
N ARG A 720 28.01 -11.74 3.27
CA ARG A 720 29.47 -11.55 3.09
C ARG A 720 30.05 -12.32 1.91
N GLY A 721 29.43 -13.42 1.47
CA GLY A 721 29.90 -14.24 0.36
C GLY A 721 29.67 -13.64 -1.04
N GLY A 722 28.79 -12.66 -1.19
CA GLY A 722 28.50 -11.97 -2.46
C GLY A 722 29.42 -10.78 -2.76
N ALA A 723 29.94 -10.12 -1.73
CA ALA A 723 30.80 -8.94 -1.88
C ALA A 723 32.31 -9.29 -1.97
N ASP A 724 32.74 -10.44 -1.43
CA ASP A 724 34.17 -10.83 -1.41
C ASP A 724 34.62 -11.60 -2.67
N LYS A 725 33.69 -12.22 -3.42
CA LYS A 725 34.06 -12.89 -4.69
C LYS A 725 34.34 -11.95 -5.85
N ARG A 726 33.94 -10.67 -5.75
CA ARG A 726 34.28 -9.65 -6.77
C ARG A 726 35.57 -8.87 -6.47
N LYS A 727 36.01 -8.83 -5.21
CA LYS A 727 37.28 -8.15 -4.85
C LYS A 727 38.53 -9.03 -5.02
N THR A 728 38.38 -10.35 -5.01
CA THR A 728 39.53 -11.27 -5.23
C THR A 728 39.90 -11.46 -6.70
N SER A 729 38.97 -11.25 -7.64
CA SER A 729 39.28 -11.37 -9.08
C SER A 729 39.94 -10.13 -9.71
N GLN A 730 39.94 -8.99 -9.04
CA GLN A 730 40.61 -7.77 -9.49
C GLN A 730 42.01 -7.57 -8.83
N ARG A 731 42.26 -8.22 -7.69
CA ARG A 731 43.60 -8.19 -7.10
C ARG A 731 44.60 -9.15 -7.76
N ASP A 732 44.14 -10.30 -8.27
CA ASP A 732 45.02 -11.27 -8.95
C ASP A 732 45.43 -10.87 -10.38
N ARG A 733 44.86 -9.77 -10.93
CA ARG A 733 45.31 -9.23 -12.24
C ARG A 733 46.27 -8.04 -12.14
N ARG A 734 46.46 -7.44 -10.96
CA ARG A 734 47.47 -6.37 -10.74
C ARG A 734 48.79 -6.84 -10.19
N ASP A 735 48.86 -8.01 -9.54
CA ASP A 735 50.12 -8.55 -8.98
C ASP A 735 50.96 -9.36 -9.98
N ALA A 736 50.55 -9.47 -11.26
CA ALA A 736 51.31 -10.17 -12.29
C ALA A 736 52.15 -9.24 -13.20
N GLN A 737 52.14 -7.91 -13.01
CA GLN A 737 52.84 -6.97 -13.88
C GLN A 737 53.95 -6.17 -13.19
N ASP A 738 54.15 -6.28 -11.87
CA ASP A 738 55.17 -5.51 -11.11
C ASP A 738 56.28 -6.37 -10.50
N ARG A 739 56.67 -7.47 -11.15
CA ARG A 739 57.90 -8.21 -10.80
C ARG A 739 58.93 -8.12 -11.91
N ARG A 740 59.33 -6.91 -12.25
CA ARG A 740 60.63 -6.62 -12.89
C ARG A 740 61.01 -5.20 -12.54
N ASP A 741 62.18 -5.13 -11.91
CA ASP A 741 63.06 -4.00 -11.70
C ASP A 741 63.12 -3.38 -10.29
N GLY A 742 64.33 -3.50 -9.76
CA GLY A 742 64.96 -2.47 -8.92
C GLY A 742 65.29 -2.80 -7.48
N ARG A 743 66.43 -3.42 -7.29
CA ARG A 743 67.23 -3.43 -6.05
C ARG A 743 67.64 -2.02 -5.59
N GLY A 744 67.71 -1.85 -4.27
CA GLY A 744 68.55 -0.85 -3.57
C GLY A 744 67.69 0.17 -2.81
N ASP A 745 67.90 0.57 -1.62
CA ASP A 745 68.97 0.52 -0.66
C ASP A 745 68.38 1.03 0.71
N ARG A 746 69.06 0.67 1.74
CA ARG A 746 68.98 0.94 3.16
C ARG A 746 68.64 2.36 3.60
N GLY A 747 67.92 2.46 4.76
CA GLY A 747 68.38 3.47 5.74
C GLY A 747 67.37 3.96 6.76
N ARG A 748 67.41 3.33 7.95
CA ARG A 748 67.44 3.87 9.32
C ARG A 748 66.50 4.97 9.83
N ARG A 749 65.84 4.57 10.94
CA ARG A 749 65.70 5.29 12.27
C ARG A 749 64.95 6.62 12.31
N GLY A 750 63.99 6.72 13.20
CA GLY A 750 64.04 7.03 14.63
C GLY A 750 62.69 7.58 15.07
N ASN A 751 62.11 7.03 15.94
CA ASN A 751 61.81 7.16 17.38
C ASN A 751 61.50 8.55 17.93
N ARG A 752 60.49 8.55 18.83
CA ARG A 752 60.17 9.53 19.92
C ARG A 752 59.28 10.71 19.58
N ASP A 753 58.42 11.16 20.41
CA ASP A 753 57.93 10.85 21.76
C ASP A 753 56.94 11.97 22.13
N GLN A 754 55.90 11.63 22.86
CA GLN A 754 55.34 12.36 24.01
C GLN A 754 54.89 13.81 23.95
N GLY A 755 53.70 13.99 24.55
CA GLY A 755 53.44 15.05 25.52
C GLY A 755 52.18 15.88 25.15
N SER A 756 51.15 15.76 25.76
CA SER A 756 50.58 15.93 27.11
C SER A 756 49.96 17.33 27.29
N VAL A 757 48.70 17.30 27.76
CA VAL A 757 48.13 18.15 28.79
C VAL A 757 47.73 19.59 28.46
N GLY A 758 46.47 19.90 28.75
CA GLY A 758 46.05 21.27 29.09
C GLY A 758 44.57 21.53 29.16
N LYS A 759 44.06 21.38 30.33
CA LYS A 759 42.73 21.67 30.89
C LYS A 759 42.29 23.13 30.81
N ARG A 760 40.96 23.29 31.01
CA ARG A 760 40.18 24.46 31.57
C ARG A 760 39.69 25.45 30.52
N GLY A 761 38.47 25.92 30.61
CA GLY A 761 37.37 25.89 31.57
C GLY A 761 36.34 26.93 31.20
N ALA A 762 35.14 26.57 31.50
CA ALA A 762 34.06 27.38 32.11
C ALA A 762 33.33 28.51 31.36
N ARG A 763 32.03 28.33 31.32
CA ARG A 763 30.95 29.29 31.60
C ARG A 763 30.46 30.27 30.50
N GLY A 764 29.16 30.16 30.23
CA GLY A 764 28.26 31.29 30.09
C GLY A 764 27.03 31.02 29.25
N ASN A 765 26.02 30.58 29.84
CA ASN A 765 24.60 30.99 29.92
C ASN A 765 24.08 31.85 28.77
N GLY A 766 22.88 31.50 28.25
CA GLY A 766 22.00 32.40 27.53
C GLY A 766 21.05 31.68 26.60
N GLY A 767 19.91 31.24 27.14
CA GLY A 767 18.79 30.71 26.37
C GLY A 767 18.12 31.77 25.52
N THR A 768 17.42 31.31 24.50
CA THR A 768 16.08 31.83 24.16
C THR A 768 15.44 30.83 23.17
N GLY A 769 14.38 30.20 23.63
CA GLY A 769 13.46 29.46 22.80
C GLY A 769 12.74 30.37 21.81
N GLY A 770 12.90 30.11 20.54
CA GLY A 770 12.04 30.62 19.49
C GLY A 770 10.81 29.70 19.39
N SER A 771 9.67 30.19 19.87
CA SER A 771 8.44 29.45 19.93
C SER A 771 7.82 29.28 18.54
N MET A 772 7.17 28.14 18.33
CA MET A 772 6.32 27.82 17.19
C MET A 772 5.28 28.90 16.85
N ALA A 773 4.99 29.80 17.80
CA ALA A 773 4.13 30.97 17.63
C ALA A 773 4.71 32.03 16.68
N ASP A 774 6.04 32.17 16.58
CA ASP A 774 6.68 33.11 15.67
C ASP A 774 6.76 32.64 14.24
N ALA A 775 6.77 31.33 14.03
CA ALA A 775 6.68 30.73 12.69
C ALA A 775 5.27 30.87 12.09
N LEU A 776 4.23 30.76 12.90
CA LEU A 776 2.83 30.92 12.46
C LEU A 776 2.47 32.39 12.14
N ARG A 777 3.06 33.36 12.81
CA ARG A 777 2.87 34.79 12.49
C ARG A 777 3.52 35.19 11.17
N ARG A 778 4.63 34.56 10.77
CA ARG A 778 5.28 34.80 9.47
C ARG A 778 4.54 34.16 8.29
N ALA A 779 3.68 33.20 8.56
CA ALA A 779 2.86 32.50 7.56
C ALA A 779 1.46 33.11 7.35
N GLY A 780 1.14 34.25 7.98
CA GLY A 780 -0.09 35.01 7.72
C GLY A 780 -1.36 34.46 8.37
N PHE A 781 -1.25 33.59 9.36
CA PHE A 781 -2.39 33.07 10.13
C PHE A 781 -2.40 33.74 11.53
N GLY A 782 -3.27 34.78 11.67
CA GLY A 782 -3.47 35.45 12.95
C GLY A 782 -4.17 36.80 12.82
N LYS A 783 -5.47 36.79 12.73
CA LYS A 783 -6.33 37.81 13.33
C LYS A 783 -7.22 37.15 14.36
#